data_bd14482d6b47c60b03490e3574c7f0d0
#
_entry.id   bd14482d6b47c60b03490e3574c7f0d0
#
_cell.length_a   1.000
_cell.length_b   1.000
_cell.length_c   1.000
_cell.angle_alpha   90.00
_cell.angle_beta   90.00
_cell.angle_gamma   90.00
#
_symmetry.space_group_name_H-M   'P 1'
#
loop_
_entity.id
_entity.type
_entity.pdbx_description
1 polymer ?
#
loop_
_entity_poly.entity_id
_entity_poly.type
_entity_poly.pdbx_seq_one_letter_code
_entity_poly.pdbx_strand_id
1 'polypeptide(L)'
;MNNSVEIILIYTILAGSLSIVYGYFTGKNILNSSSGNARMKDIASAIQVGAKAYLNRQYKTIAIVGLVVLVIIIYAFSFLVGLGYLIGATLSGIAGYVGMLVSVQANVRTAEASRKGLSHGLAIAFKSGAVTGMLVAGLALLAIAVYYFFLLQFNVEERELINALIALGFGASLISIFARLGGGIFTKGADVGADLVGKVEVGIPEDDPRNPAVIADNVGDNVGDCAGMAADLFETYAVTIVATMVLSSIFFHNDLNMMIYPLTIGGACILTSIFGTFFVKLGKSKNIMNALYKGFIVTAVSSILILYPITNYVIGLENIYNINEKTFTGLNLYTCGIIGLVITGLIIWVTEYYTGTNYXPVQSVASSSTTGHGTNVIQGLAVSMXATAIPALIIVAGILFTNSIAGLYGIAIAVTTMXALAGMVVALDAYGPVTDNAGGIAEMSXLPKNVRKTTXALDAVGNTTKAVTKGYAIASAGLGALVLFSAYTXDXKFFSQIKGSSLENIVVTFDLSNPFVVVGLLVGGMLPYLFGSMGMQAVGRAGXAVVIEVRRQFKKIPGIMKRKAKPDYGKLVDXLTKXAXKEMIIPSLLPVLSPIVLYLIILSIGGQVAALVSVGAMLLGVIITGLFVAISMTXGGGAWDNAXKYIEXGNYGGKRSEAHKAAVTGDTVGDPYKDTXGPAXNPMIKITNIVAXLLLAVIAG
;
A
#
# COMPACT_ATOMS: atom_id res chain seq x y z
N MET A 1 10.45 20.87 26.23
CA MET A 1 9.09 20.85 25.61
C MET A 1 8.19 21.79 26.41
N ASN A 2 7.54 22.72 25.71
CA ASN A 2 6.67 23.67 26.42
C ASN A 2 5.26 23.08 26.55
N ASN A 3 4.41 23.74 27.38
CA ASN A 3 3.06 23.24 27.66
C ASN A 3 2.20 23.12 26.41
N SER A 4 2.34 24.09 25.49
CA SER A 4 1.53 24.07 24.25
C SER A 4 1.83 22.85 23.39
N VAL A 5 3.11 22.53 23.20
CA VAL A 5 3.53 21.38 22.42
C VAL A 5 3.08 20.08 23.11
N GLU A 6 3.23 20.03 24.44
CA GLU A 6 2.80 18.85 25.20
C GLU A 6 1.31 18.59 25.06
N ILE A 7 0.49 19.65 25.16
CA ILE A 7 -0.96 19.55 25.06
C ILE A 7 -1.35 19.06 23.65
N ILE A 8 -0.75 19.64 22.61
CA ILE A 8 -1.05 19.26 21.23
C ILE A 8 -0.69 17.77 20.99
N LEU A 9 0.49 17.33 21.49
CA LEU A 9 0.90 15.94 21.36
C LEU A 9 -0.07 15.00 22.08
N ILE A 10 -0.54 15.39 23.27
CA ILE A 10 -1.48 14.56 24.02
C ILE A 10 -2.79 14.43 23.24
N TYR A 11 -3.30 15.52 22.66
CA TYR A 11 -4.53 15.46 21.84
C TYR A 11 -4.31 14.60 20.59
N THR A 12 -3.14 14.66 19.98
CA THR A 12 -2.79 13.82 18.83
C THR A 12 -2.79 12.33 19.21
N ILE A 13 -2.20 12.02 20.37
CA ILE A 13 -2.16 10.65 20.89
C ILE A 13 -3.58 10.18 21.19
N LEU A 14 -4.42 11.04 21.75
CA LEU A 14 -5.82 10.70 22.00
C LEU A 14 -6.58 10.40 20.71
N ALA A 15 -6.33 11.17 19.64
CA ALA A 15 -6.95 10.92 18.35
C ALA A 15 -6.56 9.56 17.78
N GLY A 16 -5.27 9.21 17.85
CA GLY A 16 -4.81 7.89 17.43
C GLY A 16 -5.42 6.78 18.27
N SER A 17 -5.52 7.00 19.57
CA SER A 17 -6.13 6.03 20.49
C SER A 17 -7.62 5.84 20.19
N LEU A 18 -8.32 6.92 19.83
CA LEU A 18 -9.73 6.84 19.47
C LEU A 18 -9.94 5.93 18.25
N SER A 19 -9.03 6.01 17.29
CA SER A 19 -9.05 5.15 16.13
C SER A 19 -8.93 3.67 16.51
N ILE A 20 -8.09 3.34 17.48
CA ILE A 20 -7.95 1.96 17.97
C ILE A 20 -9.24 1.52 18.67
N VAL A 21 -9.82 2.40 19.49
CA VAL A 21 -11.10 2.12 20.16
C VAL A 21 -12.21 1.87 19.13
N TYR A 22 -12.26 2.69 18.08
CA TYR A 22 -13.21 2.51 16.98
C TYR A 22 -13.03 1.11 16.37
N GLY A 23 -11.78 0.74 16.09
CA GLY A 23 -11.48 -0.57 15.50
C GLY A 23 -11.93 -1.73 16.40
N TYR A 24 -11.69 -1.60 17.72
CA TYR A 24 -12.09 -2.62 18.66
C TYR A 24 -13.62 -2.82 18.69
N PHE A 25 -14.36 -1.72 18.83
CA PHE A 25 -15.82 -1.82 18.91
C PHE A 25 -16.46 -2.23 17.59
N THR A 26 -15.93 -1.72 16.49
CA THR A 26 -16.44 -2.09 15.16
C THR A 26 -16.15 -3.56 14.85
N GLY A 27 -14.94 -4.01 15.19
CA GLY A 27 -14.58 -5.42 15.03
C GLY A 27 -15.45 -6.33 15.86
N LYS A 28 -15.74 -5.94 17.10
CA LYS A 28 -16.62 -6.71 17.97
C LYS A 28 -18.04 -6.77 17.40
N ASN A 29 -18.52 -5.65 16.85
CA ASN A 29 -19.83 -5.60 16.18
C ASN A 29 -19.90 -6.58 15.01
N ILE A 30 -18.84 -6.67 14.22
CA ILE A 30 -18.77 -7.63 13.12
C ILE A 30 -18.83 -9.05 13.65
N LEU A 31 -18.04 -9.37 14.66
CA LEU A 31 -17.95 -10.73 15.22
C LEU A 31 -19.27 -11.19 15.84
N ASN A 32 -20.09 -10.24 16.31
CA ASN A 32 -21.41 -10.55 16.87
C ASN A 32 -22.47 -10.81 15.80
N SER A 33 -22.17 -10.55 14.53
CA SER A 33 -23.09 -10.80 13.42
C SER A 33 -23.12 -12.29 13.09
N SER A 34 -24.23 -12.75 12.49
CA SER A 34 -24.41 -14.15 12.12
C SER A 34 -23.39 -14.59 11.09
N SER A 35 -22.78 -15.75 11.30
CA SER A 35 -21.83 -16.35 10.36
C SER A 35 -22.47 -17.39 9.43
N GLY A 36 -23.81 -17.46 9.40
CA GLY A 36 -24.51 -18.25 8.43
C GLY A 36 -24.68 -19.72 8.81
N ASN A 37 -24.96 -20.56 7.83
CA ASN A 37 -25.25 -21.97 8.04
C ASN A 37 -23.96 -22.80 8.15
N ALA A 38 -24.11 -24.11 8.37
CA ALA A 38 -22.97 -25.01 8.62
C ALA A 38 -22.01 -25.08 7.45
N ARG A 39 -22.52 -25.09 6.20
CA ARG A 39 -21.67 -25.16 5.02
C ARG A 39 -20.86 -23.88 4.85
N MET A 40 -21.47 -22.72 5.08
CA MET A 40 -20.78 -21.44 5.02
C MET A 40 -19.67 -21.37 6.08
N LYS A 41 -19.96 -21.81 7.29
CA LYS A 41 -18.97 -21.82 8.37
C LYS A 41 -17.81 -22.75 8.07
N ASP A 42 -18.08 -23.88 7.43
CA ASP A 42 -17.06 -24.85 7.03
C ASP A 42 -16.06 -24.24 6.06
N ILE A 43 -16.59 -23.60 5.02
CA ILE A 43 -15.76 -22.93 4.00
C ILE A 43 -14.97 -21.78 4.62
N ALA A 44 -15.65 -20.96 5.42
CA ALA A 44 -15.01 -19.84 6.11
C ALA A 44 -13.89 -20.32 7.02
N SER A 45 -14.10 -21.42 7.72
CA SER A 45 -13.08 -21.99 8.60
C SER A 45 -11.85 -22.42 7.83
N ALA A 46 -12.03 -23.03 6.64
CA ALA A 46 -10.90 -23.43 5.81
C ALA A 46 -10.09 -22.20 5.38
N ILE A 47 -10.77 -21.12 5.00
CA ILE A 47 -10.11 -19.89 4.63
C ILE A 47 -9.36 -19.28 5.82
N GLN A 48 -9.99 -19.25 7.00
CA GLN A 48 -9.40 -18.71 8.22
C GLN A 48 -8.14 -19.47 8.63
N VAL A 49 -8.20 -20.80 8.57
CA VAL A 49 -7.05 -21.64 8.92
C VAL A 49 -5.90 -21.39 7.96
N GLY A 50 -6.19 -21.33 6.66
CA GLY A 50 -5.17 -21.05 5.66
C GLY A 50 -4.54 -19.68 5.81
N ALA A 51 -5.36 -18.65 6.06
CA ALA A 51 -4.89 -17.29 6.26
C ALA A 51 -3.97 -17.18 7.47
N LYS A 52 -4.38 -17.80 8.58
CA LYS A 52 -3.60 -17.76 9.81
C LYS A 52 -2.27 -18.51 9.64
N ALA A 53 -2.29 -19.65 8.96
CA ALA A 53 -1.07 -20.41 8.70
C ALA A 53 -0.09 -19.60 7.86
N TYR A 54 -0.60 -18.93 6.83
CA TYR A 54 0.25 -18.08 5.99
C TYR A 54 0.86 -16.92 6.79
N LEU A 55 0.03 -16.21 7.54
CA LEU A 55 0.50 -15.06 8.33
C LEU A 55 1.57 -15.48 9.33
N ASN A 56 1.33 -16.59 10.04
CA ASN A 56 2.27 -17.05 11.05
C ASN A 56 3.62 -17.40 10.42
N ARG A 57 3.60 -18.07 9.28
CA ARG A 57 4.84 -18.43 8.59
C ARG A 57 5.56 -17.20 8.03
N GLN A 58 4.83 -16.29 7.41
CA GLN A 58 5.41 -15.07 6.86
C GLN A 58 6.02 -14.21 7.95
N TYR A 59 5.30 -14.00 9.05
CA TYR A 59 5.76 -13.13 10.11
C TYR A 59 6.92 -13.74 10.89
N LYS A 60 6.98 -15.07 10.97
CA LYS A 60 8.13 -15.75 11.56
C LYS A 60 9.39 -15.50 10.71
N THR A 61 9.27 -15.62 9.39
CA THR A 61 10.38 -15.35 8.48
C THR A 61 10.83 -13.89 8.58
N ILE A 62 9.87 -12.97 8.58
CA ILE A 62 10.17 -11.54 8.69
C ILE A 62 10.84 -11.25 10.04
N ALA A 63 10.38 -11.88 11.11
CA ALA A 63 10.96 -11.66 12.45
C ALA A 63 12.43 -12.09 12.51
N ILE A 64 12.77 -13.19 11.85
CA ILE A 64 14.18 -13.65 11.83
C ILE A 64 15.06 -12.61 11.14
N VAL A 65 14.64 -12.15 9.94
CA VAL A 65 15.36 -11.11 9.20
C VAL A 65 15.38 -9.81 10.03
N GLY A 66 14.23 -9.47 10.61
CA GLY A 66 14.10 -8.25 11.39
C GLY A 66 14.99 -8.20 12.62
N LEU A 67 15.17 -9.34 13.30
CA LEU A 67 16.07 -9.40 14.47
C LEU A 67 17.53 -9.20 14.08
N VAL A 68 17.95 -9.75 12.94
CA VAL A 68 19.30 -9.53 12.44
C VAL A 68 19.50 -8.05 12.15
N VAL A 69 18.53 -7.42 11.49
CA VAL A 69 18.62 -5.99 11.18
C VAL A 69 18.60 -5.15 12.46
N LEU A 70 17.81 -5.54 13.46
CA LEU A 70 17.79 -4.85 14.76
C LEU A 70 19.15 -4.82 15.42
N VAL A 71 19.85 -5.95 15.43
CA VAL A 71 21.19 -6.03 16.01
C VAL A 71 22.14 -5.10 15.26
N ILE A 72 22.06 -5.08 13.92
CA ILE A 72 22.90 -4.20 13.10
C ILE A 72 22.61 -2.72 13.44
N ILE A 73 21.34 -2.34 13.58
CA ILE A 73 20.97 -0.95 13.87
C ILE A 73 21.44 -0.53 15.26
N ILE A 74 21.27 -1.39 16.26
CA ILE A 74 21.74 -1.09 17.62
C ILE A 74 23.25 -0.87 17.62
N TYR A 75 23.99 -1.74 16.92
CA TYR A 75 25.44 -1.60 16.82
C TYR A 75 25.85 -0.33 16.06
N ALA A 76 25.20 -0.04 14.94
CA ALA A 76 25.57 1.10 14.09
C ALA A 76 25.17 2.44 14.70
N PHE A 77 24.09 2.49 15.47
CA PHE A 77 23.55 3.73 16.05
C PHE A 77 23.53 3.67 17.58
N SER A 78 22.38 3.22 18.13
CA SER A 78 22.19 3.18 19.58
C SER A 78 20.97 2.31 19.88
N PHE A 79 20.77 2.04 21.18
CA PHE A 79 19.58 1.30 21.62
C PHE A 79 18.29 2.04 21.27
N LEU A 80 18.26 3.37 21.44
CA LEU A 80 17.04 4.14 21.15
C LEU A 80 16.68 4.09 19.66
N VAL A 81 17.66 4.16 18.79
CA VAL A 81 17.42 4.04 17.35
C VAL A 81 16.89 2.65 17.02
N GLY A 82 17.49 1.61 17.62
CA GLY A 82 17.00 0.25 17.45
C GLY A 82 15.59 0.07 17.97
N LEU A 83 15.24 0.71 19.08
CA LEU A 83 13.90 0.65 19.64
C LEU A 83 12.89 1.31 18.69
N GLY A 84 13.26 2.41 18.06
CA GLY A 84 12.41 3.06 17.06
C GLY A 84 12.12 2.10 15.91
N TYR A 85 13.15 1.46 15.38
CA TYR A 85 13.00 0.46 14.34
C TYR A 85 12.03 -0.65 14.77
N LEU A 86 12.21 -1.16 15.99
CA LEU A 86 11.37 -2.24 16.51
C LEU A 86 9.92 -1.80 16.64
N ILE A 87 9.67 -0.58 17.10
CA ILE A 87 8.31 -0.03 17.22
C ILE A 87 7.63 0.02 15.86
N GLY A 88 8.32 0.57 14.85
CA GLY A 88 7.77 0.68 13.51
C GLY A 88 7.42 -0.68 12.91
N ALA A 89 8.35 -1.63 13.01
CA ALA A 89 8.15 -2.97 12.49
C ALA A 89 7.01 -3.69 13.21
N THR A 90 7.00 -3.64 14.54
CA THR A 90 6.02 -4.36 15.34
C THR A 90 4.60 -3.84 15.12
N LEU A 91 4.42 -2.51 15.14
CA LEU A 91 3.08 -1.96 14.99
C LEU A 91 2.56 -2.11 13.57
N SER A 92 3.43 -2.04 12.57
CA SER A 92 3.04 -2.34 11.19
C SER A 92 2.57 -3.80 11.08
N GLY A 93 3.31 -4.73 11.66
CA GLY A 93 2.95 -6.13 11.67
C GLY A 93 1.61 -6.37 12.37
N ILE A 94 1.39 -5.71 13.49
CA ILE A 94 0.13 -5.84 14.24
C ILE A 94 -1.05 -5.33 13.41
N ALA A 95 -0.89 -4.18 12.74
CA ALA A 95 -1.98 -3.62 11.92
C ALA A 95 -2.40 -4.61 10.82
N GLY A 96 -1.43 -5.18 10.12
CA GLY A 96 -1.72 -6.14 9.06
C GLY A 96 -2.31 -7.44 9.59
N TYR A 97 -1.75 -7.96 10.66
CA TYR A 97 -2.20 -9.23 11.25
C TYR A 97 -3.64 -9.13 11.75
N VAL A 98 -3.93 -8.12 12.57
CA VAL A 98 -5.27 -7.94 13.14
C VAL A 98 -6.29 -7.60 12.06
N GLY A 99 -5.91 -6.72 11.12
CA GLY A 99 -6.80 -6.38 10.01
C GLY A 99 -7.20 -7.61 9.20
N MET A 100 -6.24 -8.48 8.91
CA MET A 100 -6.53 -9.68 8.16
C MET A 100 -7.39 -10.67 8.96
N LEU A 101 -7.14 -10.81 10.26
CA LEU A 101 -7.97 -11.69 11.09
C LEU A 101 -9.42 -11.22 11.10
N VAL A 102 -9.65 -9.92 11.18
CA VAL A 102 -11.01 -9.37 11.12
C VAL A 102 -11.61 -9.60 9.73
N SER A 103 -10.83 -9.38 8.68
CA SER A 103 -11.29 -9.56 7.30
C SER A 103 -11.79 -10.99 7.05
N VAL A 104 -11.01 -12.00 7.48
CA VAL A 104 -11.41 -13.38 7.23
C VAL A 104 -12.63 -13.80 8.06
N GLN A 105 -12.88 -13.13 9.20
CA GLN A 105 -14.12 -13.34 9.93
C GLN A 105 -15.29 -12.63 9.28
N ALA A 106 -15.05 -11.47 8.66
CA ALA A 106 -16.09 -10.67 8.01
C ALA A 106 -16.55 -11.27 6.69
N ASN A 107 -15.72 -12.08 6.04
CA ASN A 107 -16.05 -12.66 4.74
C ASN A 107 -17.39 -13.40 4.78
N VAL A 108 -17.52 -14.37 5.70
CA VAL A 108 -18.72 -15.18 5.79
C VAL A 108 -19.90 -14.37 6.33
N ARG A 109 -19.63 -13.41 7.19
CA ARG A 109 -20.69 -12.56 7.77
C ARG A 109 -21.26 -11.60 6.74
N THR A 110 -20.43 -11.17 5.77
CA THR A 110 -20.91 -10.36 4.64
C THR A 110 -21.83 -11.20 3.73
N ALA A 111 -21.43 -12.45 3.46
CA ALA A 111 -22.27 -13.35 2.67
C ALA A 111 -23.61 -13.58 3.35
N GLU A 112 -23.59 -13.81 4.66
CA GLU A 112 -24.84 -14.02 5.41
C GLU A 112 -25.70 -12.74 5.46
N ALA A 113 -25.08 -11.57 5.66
CA ALA A 113 -25.80 -10.31 5.70
C ALA A 113 -26.44 -10.00 4.34
N SER A 114 -25.85 -10.49 3.24
CA SER A 114 -26.40 -10.31 1.90
C SER A 114 -27.73 -11.02 1.72
N ARG A 115 -28.07 -11.99 2.55
CA ARG A 115 -29.40 -12.60 2.55
C ARG A 115 -30.49 -11.59 2.89
N LYS A 116 -30.14 -10.58 3.73
CA LYS A 116 -31.10 -9.55 4.14
C LYS A 116 -31.15 -8.38 3.15
N GLY A 117 -30.19 -8.31 2.24
CA GLY A 117 -30.19 -7.30 1.21
C GLY A 117 -28.85 -6.62 1.04
N LEU A 118 -28.79 -5.78 0.02
CA LEU A 118 -27.58 -5.08 -0.40
C LEU A 118 -27.03 -4.16 0.71
N SER A 119 -27.93 -3.44 1.37
CA SER A 119 -27.55 -2.51 2.44
C SER A 119 -26.87 -3.22 3.61
N HIS A 120 -27.35 -4.40 3.96
CA HIS A 120 -26.78 -5.18 5.07
C HIS A 120 -25.40 -5.74 4.72
N GLY A 121 -25.25 -6.24 3.49
CA GLY A 121 -23.97 -6.74 3.02
C GLY A 121 -22.92 -5.64 2.95
N LEU A 122 -23.29 -4.47 2.42
CA LEU A 122 -22.41 -3.32 2.35
C LEU A 122 -21.95 -2.90 3.74
N ALA A 123 -22.87 -2.88 4.71
CA ALA A 123 -22.54 -2.44 6.07
C ALA A 123 -21.45 -3.31 6.70
N ILE A 124 -21.58 -4.64 6.61
CA ILE A 124 -20.59 -5.55 7.21
C ILE A 124 -19.25 -5.44 6.47
N ALA A 125 -19.28 -5.45 5.14
CA ALA A 125 -18.04 -5.39 4.33
C ALA A 125 -17.28 -4.09 4.59
N PHE A 126 -17.99 -2.96 4.62
CA PHE A 126 -17.32 -1.68 4.85
C PHE A 126 -16.80 -1.58 6.29
N LYS A 127 -17.55 -2.09 7.27
CA LYS A 127 -17.08 -2.10 8.66
C LYS A 127 -15.75 -2.84 8.79
N SER A 128 -15.62 -3.97 8.10
CA SER A 128 -14.36 -4.72 8.11
C SER A 128 -13.22 -3.88 7.54
N GLY A 129 -13.46 -3.24 6.41
CA GLY A 129 -12.46 -2.35 5.80
C GLY A 129 -12.09 -1.22 6.75
N ALA A 130 -13.08 -0.63 7.40
CA ALA A 130 -12.86 0.48 8.33
C ALA A 130 -12.03 0.05 9.54
N VAL A 131 -12.20 -1.18 10.04
CA VAL A 131 -11.35 -1.68 11.12
C VAL A 131 -9.88 -1.67 10.69
N THR A 132 -9.60 -2.24 9.51
CA THR A 132 -8.23 -2.26 9.00
C THR A 132 -7.69 -0.85 8.80
N GLY A 133 -8.49 0.04 8.20
CA GLY A 133 -8.07 1.40 7.94
C GLY A 133 -7.76 2.19 9.21
N MET A 134 -8.62 2.08 10.20
CA MET A 134 -8.41 2.82 11.46
C MET A 134 -7.25 2.23 12.25
N LEU A 135 -7.02 0.92 12.19
CA LEU A 135 -5.84 0.32 12.82
C LEU A 135 -4.55 0.80 12.15
N VAL A 136 -4.54 0.85 10.82
CA VAL A 136 -3.35 1.31 10.09
C VAL A 136 -3.02 2.75 10.48
N ALA A 137 -3.98 3.65 10.32
CA ALA A 137 -3.74 5.07 10.60
C ALA A 137 -3.45 5.31 12.08
N GLY A 138 -4.22 4.68 12.96
CA GLY A 138 -4.06 4.87 14.40
C GLY A 138 -2.74 4.34 14.92
N LEU A 139 -2.36 3.13 14.54
CA LEU A 139 -1.10 2.56 15.02
C LEU A 139 0.11 3.27 14.43
N ALA A 140 0.06 3.70 13.17
CA ALA A 140 1.16 4.45 12.58
C ALA A 140 1.34 5.80 13.27
N LEU A 141 0.23 6.51 13.50
CA LEU A 141 0.30 7.80 14.20
C LEU A 141 0.80 7.63 15.63
N LEU A 142 0.27 6.63 16.35
CA LEU A 142 0.69 6.37 17.72
C LEU A 142 2.15 5.97 17.79
N ALA A 143 2.64 5.15 16.85
CA ALA A 143 4.03 4.77 16.82
C ALA A 143 4.93 6.00 16.85
N ILE A 144 4.65 6.97 15.98
CA ILE A 144 5.46 8.17 15.86
C ILE A 144 5.21 9.12 17.04
N ALA A 145 3.94 9.43 17.32
CA ALA A 145 3.60 10.46 18.30
C ALA A 145 4.00 10.05 19.71
N VAL A 146 3.74 8.80 20.10
CA VAL A 146 4.10 8.33 21.44
C VAL A 146 5.61 8.26 21.60
N TYR A 147 6.30 7.71 20.61
CA TYR A 147 7.75 7.60 20.70
C TYR A 147 8.42 8.98 20.70
N TYR A 148 7.93 9.89 19.85
CA TYR A 148 8.44 11.26 19.82
C TYR A 148 8.21 11.96 21.16
N PHE A 149 7.01 11.82 21.73
CA PHE A 149 6.70 12.39 23.05
C PHE A 149 7.68 11.87 24.11
N PHE A 150 7.91 10.56 24.11
CA PHE A 150 8.80 9.89 25.02
C PHE A 150 10.23 10.42 24.90
N LEU A 151 10.71 10.52 23.65
CA LEU A 151 12.06 11.01 23.39
C LEU A 151 12.22 12.47 23.85
N LEU A 152 11.19 13.30 23.66
CA LEU A 152 11.22 14.69 24.14
C LEU A 152 11.25 14.74 25.68
N GLN A 153 10.45 13.88 26.34
CA GLN A 153 10.40 13.86 27.81
C GLN A 153 11.74 13.50 28.42
N PHE A 154 12.50 12.61 27.78
CA PHE A 154 13.82 12.21 28.29
C PHE A 154 14.93 13.08 27.72
N ASN A 155 14.61 14.19 27.08
CA ASN A 155 15.59 15.17 26.58
C ASN A 155 16.66 14.51 25.70
N VAL A 156 16.25 13.60 24.83
CA VAL A 156 17.16 12.92 23.93
C VAL A 156 17.72 13.94 22.94
N GLU A 157 19.01 13.85 22.64
CA GLU A 157 19.68 14.74 21.71
C GLU A 157 19.02 14.70 20.34
N GLU A 158 18.85 15.86 19.70
CA GLU A 158 18.00 16.01 18.51
C GLU A 158 18.39 15.06 17.39
N ARG A 159 19.70 14.91 17.13
CA ARG A 159 20.11 14.03 16.01
C ARG A 159 19.81 12.56 16.30
N GLU A 160 19.98 12.12 17.54
CA GLU A 160 19.61 10.76 17.92
C GLU A 160 18.11 10.56 17.82
N LEU A 161 17.33 11.56 18.22
CA LEU A 161 15.87 11.54 18.10
C LEU A 161 15.45 11.40 16.63
N ILE A 162 16.05 12.18 15.74
CA ILE A 162 15.76 12.12 14.32
C ILE A 162 16.14 10.75 13.76
N ASN A 163 17.29 10.22 14.11
CA ASN A 163 17.73 8.90 13.66
C ASN A 163 16.75 7.81 14.13
N ALA A 164 16.25 7.95 15.36
CA ALA A 164 15.27 7.00 15.90
C ALA A 164 13.96 7.02 15.10
N LEU A 165 13.50 8.20 14.70
CA LEU A 165 12.28 8.31 13.88
C LEU A 165 12.52 7.76 12.48
N ILE A 166 13.67 8.02 11.88
CA ILE A 166 14.02 7.45 10.57
C ILE A 166 14.03 5.93 10.65
N ALA A 167 14.62 5.38 11.72
CA ALA A 167 14.65 3.93 11.94
C ALA A 167 13.25 3.35 12.11
N LEU A 168 12.34 4.10 12.75
CA LEU A 168 10.94 3.68 12.87
C LEU A 168 10.31 3.55 11.49
N GLY A 169 10.55 4.54 10.62
CA GLY A 169 10.11 4.45 9.23
C GLY A 169 10.71 3.26 8.51
N PHE A 170 12.00 2.98 8.76
CA PHE A 170 12.66 1.83 8.15
C PHE A 170 12.05 0.51 8.62
N GLY A 171 11.69 0.40 9.91
CA GLY A 171 11.02 -0.79 10.42
C GLY A 171 9.70 -1.03 9.68
N ALA A 172 8.91 0.02 9.50
CA ALA A 172 7.67 -0.07 8.74
C ALA A 172 7.94 -0.47 7.29
N SER A 173 9.00 0.07 6.69
CA SER A 173 9.38 -0.26 5.30
C SER A 173 9.78 -1.72 5.14
N LEU A 174 10.49 -2.26 6.10
CA LEU A 174 10.93 -3.66 6.04
C LEU A 174 9.73 -4.60 6.07
N ILE A 175 8.79 -4.35 6.98
CA ILE A 175 7.55 -5.14 7.04
C ILE A 175 6.80 -5.01 5.71
N SER A 176 6.69 -3.79 5.20
CA SER A 176 5.92 -3.51 3.99
C SER A 176 6.45 -4.27 2.78
N ILE A 177 7.77 -4.26 2.55
CA ILE A 177 8.30 -4.89 1.35
C ILE A 177 8.12 -6.41 1.41
N PHE A 178 8.33 -7.03 2.56
CA PHE A 178 8.13 -8.47 2.69
C PHE A 178 6.65 -8.84 2.60
N ALA A 179 5.78 -8.09 3.29
CA ALA A 179 4.35 -8.39 3.28
C ALA A 179 3.74 -8.16 1.91
N ARG A 180 4.12 -7.06 1.25
CA ARG A 180 3.57 -6.71 -0.06
C ARG A 180 4.02 -7.71 -1.12
N LEU A 181 5.30 -8.02 -1.15
CA LEU A 181 5.83 -8.93 -2.17
C LEU A 181 5.42 -10.38 -1.88
N GLY A 182 5.60 -10.85 -0.64
CA GLY A 182 5.23 -12.22 -0.28
C GLY A 182 3.75 -12.47 -0.46
N GLY A 183 2.92 -11.53 0.00
CA GLY A 183 1.48 -11.62 -0.17
C GLY A 183 1.07 -11.58 -1.63
N GLY A 184 1.73 -10.73 -2.42
CA GLY A 184 1.47 -10.66 -3.86
C GLY A 184 1.82 -11.95 -4.60
N ILE A 185 2.96 -12.56 -4.25
CA ILE A 185 3.36 -13.84 -4.85
C ILE A 185 2.35 -14.93 -4.50
N PHE A 186 1.93 -14.99 -3.24
CA PHE A 186 0.97 -15.99 -2.80
C PHE A 186 -0.37 -15.82 -3.53
N THR A 187 -0.94 -14.61 -3.48
CA THR A 187 -2.27 -14.39 -4.02
C THR A 187 -2.30 -14.61 -5.52
N LYS A 188 -1.29 -14.15 -6.25
CA LYS A 188 -1.31 -14.28 -7.71
C LYS A 188 -0.82 -15.63 -8.18
N GLY A 189 0.01 -16.31 -7.41
CA GLY A 189 0.32 -17.70 -7.69
C GLY A 189 -0.94 -18.56 -7.62
N ALA A 190 -1.75 -18.35 -6.58
CA ALA A 190 -3.02 -19.06 -6.43
C ALA A 190 -3.99 -18.71 -7.56
N ASP A 191 -4.14 -17.42 -7.84
CA ASP A 191 -5.12 -16.92 -8.81
C ASP A 191 -4.77 -17.39 -10.23
N VAL A 192 -3.52 -17.20 -10.65
CA VAL A 192 -3.05 -17.61 -11.97
C VAL A 192 -3.17 -19.12 -12.13
N GLY A 193 -2.72 -19.87 -11.13
CA GLY A 193 -2.79 -21.33 -11.19
C GLY A 193 -4.23 -21.84 -11.22
N ALA A 194 -5.09 -21.25 -10.39
CA ALA A 194 -6.51 -21.62 -10.36
C ALA A 194 -7.19 -21.34 -11.69
N ASP A 195 -6.93 -20.16 -12.28
CA ASP A 195 -7.53 -19.76 -13.54
C ASP A 195 -7.07 -20.64 -14.70
N LEU A 196 -5.78 -20.92 -14.79
CA LEU A 196 -5.24 -21.71 -15.90
C LEU A 196 -5.82 -23.11 -15.92
N VAL A 197 -5.88 -23.77 -14.76
CA VAL A 197 -6.42 -25.13 -14.72
C VAL A 197 -7.95 -25.10 -14.70
N GLY A 198 -8.54 -24.28 -13.85
CA GLY A 198 -9.99 -24.27 -13.66
C GLY A 198 -10.77 -23.73 -14.85
N LYS A 199 -10.53 -22.48 -15.19
CA LYS A 199 -11.33 -21.82 -16.23
C LYS A 199 -10.93 -22.25 -17.65
N VAL A 200 -9.63 -22.37 -17.91
CA VAL A 200 -9.15 -22.60 -19.28
C VAL A 200 -9.02 -24.09 -19.58
N GLU A 201 -8.31 -24.86 -18.74
CA GLU A 201 -8.01 -26.27 -19.03
C GLU A 201 -9.20 -27.19 -18.82
N VAL A 202 -9.89 -27.04 -17.68
CA VAL A 202 -10.98 -27.94 -17.28
C VAL A 202 -12.36 -27.35 -17.58
N GLY A 203 -12.48 -26.03 -17.58
CA GLY A 203 -13.73 -25.36 -17.92
C GLY A 203 -14.73 -25.28 -16.79
N ILE A 204 -14.28 -25.27 -15.55
CA ILE A 204 -15.17 -25.09 -14.39
C ILE A 204 -15.21 -23.61 -14.00
N PRO A 205 -16.31 -23.16 -13.36
CA PRO A 205 -16.44 -21.75 -13.00
C PRO A 205 -15.44 -21.29 -11.95
N GLU A 206 -15.27 -19.99 -11.84
CA GLU A 206 -14.54 -19.37 -10.74
C GLU A 206 -15.20 -19.74 -9.42
N ASP A 207 -14.41 -19.91 -8.38
CA ASP A 207 -14.89 -20.29 -7.04
C ASP A 207 -15.60 -21.65 -7.01
N ASP A 208 -15.31 -22.53 -7.95
CA ASP A 208 -15.85 -23.87 -7.94
C ASP A 208 -15.12 -24.70 -6.89
N PRO A 209 -15.84 -25.31 -5.92
CA PRO A 209 -15.17 -26.07 -4.85
C PRO A 209 -14.44 -27.33 -5.34
N ARG A 210 -14.64 -27.74 -6.57
CA ARG A 210 -13.89 -28.86 -7.15
C ARG A 210 -12.43 -28.48 -7.44
N ASN A 211 -12.15 -27.19 -7.58
CA ASN A 211 -10.79 -26.72 -7.84
C ASN A 211 -9.99 -26.75 -6.54
N PRO A 212 -8.91 -27.55 -6.43
CA PRO A 212 -8.12 -27.58 -5.19
C PRO A 212 -7.51 -26.23 -4.80
N ALA A 213 -7.38 -25.31 -5.75
CA ALA A 213 -6.80 -24.00 -5.49
C ALA A 213 -7.83 -22.96 -5.02
N VAL A 214 -9.12 -23.31 -4.90
CA VAL A 214 -10.16 -22.33 -4.60
C VAL A 214 -9.99 -21.70 -3.21
N ILE A 215 -9.59 -22.48 -2.21
CA ILE A 215 -9.37 -21.93 -0.87
C ILE A 215 -8.12 -21.07 -0.86
N ALA A 216 -7.03 -21.50 -1.52
CA ALA A 216 -5.82 -20.67 -1.62
C ALA A 216 -6.11 -19.34 -2.31
N ASP A 217 -6.94 -19.36 -3.35
CA ASP A 217 -7.34 -18.16 -4.07
C ASP A 217 -8.06 -17.17 -3.13
N ASN A 218 -8.99 -17.68 -2.32
CA ASN A 218 -9.71 -16.85 -1.35
C ASN A 218 -8.79 -16.36 -0.21
N VAL A 219 -7.89 -17.21 0.28
CA VAL A 219 -6.88 -16.79 1.26
C VAL A 219 -6.03 -15.67 0.67
N GLY A 220 -5.64 -15.80 -0.61
CA GLY A 220 -4.79 -14.83 -1.29
C GLY A 220 -5.39 -13.43 -1.35
N ASP A 221 -6.70 -13.32 -1.55
CA ASP A 221 -7.37 -12.01 -1.57
C ASP A 221 -7.12 -11.26 -0.26
N ASN A 222 -7.24 -11.96 0.88
CA ASN A 222 -7.03 -11.35 2.19
C ASN A 222 -5.54 -11.07 2.43
N VAL A 223 -4.67 -11.98 2.03
CA VAL A 223 -3.21 -11.82 2.21
C VAL A 223 -2.69 -10.63 1.42
N GLY A 224 -3.07 -10.53 0.14
CA GLY A 224 -2.54 -9.48 -0.74
C GLY A 224 -3.21 -8.13 -0.53
N ASP A 225 -4.54 -8.13 -0.50
CA ASP A 225 -5.31 -6.89 -0.55
C ASP A 225 -5.77 -6.40 0.82
N CYS A 226 -5.49 -7.14 1.89
CA CYS A 226 -5.72 -6.65 3.25
C CYS A 226 -4.40 -6.53 3.99
N ALA A 227 -3.73 -7.65 4.29
CA ALA A 227 -2.48 -7.62 5.07
C ALA A 227 -1.38 -6.88 4.33
N GLY A 228 -1.20 -7.14 3.03
CA GLY A 228 -0.16 -6.48 2.23
C GLY A 228 -0.41 -4.99 2.07
N MET A 229 -1.65 -4.62 1.76
CA MET A 229 -2.02 -3.22 1.60
C MET A 229 -1.93 -2.46 2.93
N ALA A 230 -2.33 -3.11 4.04
CA ALA A 230 -2.22 -2.49 5.37
C ALA A 230 -0.77 -2.13 5.67
N ALA A 231 0.16 -3.04 5.42
CA ALA A 231 1.58 -2.78 5.66
C ALA A 231 2.10 -1.68 4.75
N ASP A 232 1.68 -1.67 3.48
CA ASP A 232 2.09 -0.68 2.49
C ASP A 232 1.65 0.73 2.93
N LEU A 233 0.40 0.90 3.32
CA LEU A 233 -0.09 2.23 3.68
C LEU A 233 0.30 2.63 5.10
N PHE A 234 0.52 1.68 6.01
CA PHE A 234 1.17 1.99 7.29
C PHE A 234 2.54 2.63 7.01
N GLU A 235 3.31 2.01 6.14
CA GLU A 235 4.63 2.52 5.76
C GLU A 235 4.54 3.90 5.15
N THR A 236 3.66 4.11 4.19
CA THR A 236 3.52 5.41 3.52
C THR A 236 3.18 6.50 4.53
N TYR A 237 2.23 6.20 5.41
CA TYR A 237 1.80 7.13 6.46
C TYR A 237 2.97 7.49 7.38
N ALA A 238 3.65 6.48 7.91
CA ALA A 238 4.73 6.69 8.87
C ALA A 238 5.93 7.39 8.23
N VAL A 239 6.35 6.92 7.05
CA VAL A 239 7.52 7.46 6.36
C VAL A 239 7.29 8.92 5.95
N THR A 240 6.08 9.24 5.47
CA THR A 240 5.76 10.61 5.06
C THR A 240 5.83 11.57 6.25
N ILE A 241 5.23 11.19 7.37
CA ILE A 241 5.24 12.05 8.57
C ILE A 241 6.68 12.19 9.08
N VAL A 242 7.43 11.08 9.17
CA VAL A 242 8.81 11.14 9.64
C VAL A 242 9.67 12.01 8.72
N ALA A 243 9.54 11.84 7.40
CA ALA A 243 10.32 12.65 6.44
C ALA A 243 10.00 14.14 6.59
N THR A 244 8.72 14.47 6.76
CA THR A 244 8.32 15.86 6.97
C THR A 244 8.88 16.42 8.29
N MET A 245 8.88 15.60 9.34
CA MET A 245 9.48 15.99 10.62
C MET A 245 10.99 16.21 10.48
N VAL A 246 11.68 15.36 9.71
CA VAL A 246 13.11 15.55 9.46
C VAL A 246 13.36 16.89 8.77
N LEU A 247 12.56 17.22 7.74
CA LEU A 247 12.68 18.50 7.07
C LEU A 247 12.38 19.66 8.03
N SER A 248 11.39 19.50 8.91
CA SER A 248 11.07 20.53 9.92
C SER A 248 12.24 20.79 10.82
N SER A 249 12.93 19.74 11.25
CA SER A 249 14.08 19.88 12.15
C SER A 249 15.24 20.63 11.49
N ILE A 250 15.39 20.48 10.18
CA ILE A 250 16.43 21.15 9.43
C ILE A 250 16.06 22.60 9.10
N PHE A 251 14.84 22.80 8.56
CA PHE A 251 14.40 24.12 8.07
C PHE A 251 13.97 25.06 9.19
N PHE A 252 13.41 24.53 10.27
CA PHE A 252 12.86 25.32 11.37
C PHE A 252 13.50 24.87 12.68
N HIS A 253 14.79 25.08 12.78
CA HIS A 253 15.58 24.63 13.94
C HIS A 253 14.97 25.17 15.25
N ASN A 254 14.77 24.28 16.21
CA ASN A 254 14.19 24.57 17.53
C ASN A 254 12.74 25.00 17.52
N ASP A 255 12.02 24.84 16.40
CA ASP A 255 10.58 25.13 16.33
C ASP A 255 9.81 23.83 16.52
N LEU A 256 9.48 23.48 17.76
CA LEU A 256 8.77 22.23 18.03
C LEU A 256 7.35 22.24 17.50
N ASN A 257 6.73 23.39 17.37
CA ASN A 257 5.39 23.46 16.77
C ASN A 257 5.42 23.00 15.32
N MET A 258 6.43 23.42 14.59
CA MET A 258 6.58 22.98 13.20
C MET A 258 6.92 21.48 13.13
N MET A 259 7.66 20.95 14.11
CA MET A 259 7.96 19.52 14.21
C MET A 259 6.70 18.68 14.37
N ILE A 260 5.75 19.17 15.19
CA ILE A 260 4.55 18.37 15.48
C ILE A 260 3.40 18.65 14.51
N TYR A 261 3.53 19.62 13.62
CA TYR A 261 2.46 19.95 12.68
C TYR A 261 2.05 18.76 11.81
N PRO A 262 2.99 17.98 11.21
CA PRO A 262 2.57 16.77 10.46
C PRO A 262 1.82 15.77 11.32
N LEU A 263 2.24 15.58 12.57
CA LEU A 263 1.54 14.67 13.48
C LEU A 263 0.12 15.17 13.75
N THR A 264 -0.02 16.47 13.91
CA THR A 264 -1.32 17.10 14.16
C THR A 264 -2.26 16.92 12.97
N ILE A 265 -1.73 17.08 11.76
CA ILE A 265 -2.50 16.81 10.54
C ILE A 265 -2.99 15.36 10.55
N GLY A 266 -2.12 14.42 10.90
CA GLY A 266 -2.49 13.00 10.99
C GLY A 266 -3.61 12.76 11.99
N GLY A 267 -3.50 13.34 13.17
CA GLY A 267 -4.52 13.19 14.21
C GLY A 267 -5.86 13.76 13.79
N ALA A 268 -5.85 14.96 13.20
CA ALA A 268 -7.08 15.61 12.73
C ALA A 268 -7.77 14.77 11.66
N CYS A 269 -7.00 14.24 10.73
CA CYS A 269 -7.57 13.46 9.62
C CYS A 269 -8.01 12.06 10.05
N ILE A 270 -7.49 11.53 11.15
CA ILE A 270 -8.04 10.32 11.76
C ILE A 270 -9.47 10.61 12.27
N LEU A 271 -9.66 11.73 12.94
CA LEU A 271 -10.99 12.09 13.44
C LEU A 271 -11.98 12.29 12.30
N THR A 272 -11.56 12.95 11.21
CA THR A 272 -12.44 13.15 10.06
C THR A 272 -12.69 11.84 9.32
N SER A 273 -11.72 10.93 9.30
CA SER A 273 -11.92 9.60 8.69
C SER A 273 -12.95 8.81 9.47
N ILE A 274 -12.88 8.81 10.80
CA ILE A 274 -13.88 8.15 11.63
C ILE A 274 -15.25 8.75 11.35
N PHE A 275 -15.34 10.09 11.33
CA PHE A 275 -16.58 10.79 11.03
C PHE A 275 -17.13 10.37 9.66
N GLY A 276 -16.26 10.28 8.65
CA GLY A 276 -16.65 9.88 7.30
C GLY A 276 -17.21 8.48 7.21
N THR A 277 -16.75 7.55 8.08
CA THR A 277 -17.24 6.18 8.03
C THR A 277 -18.74 6.10 8.32
N PHE A 278 -19.28 7.04 9.08
CA PHE A 278 -20.70 7.02 9.42
C PHE A 278 -21.60 7.46 8.26
N PHE A 279 -21.00 7.96 7.18
CA PHE A 279 -21.76 8.41 6.00
C PHE A 279 -21.76 7.38 4.88
N VAL A 280 -21.13 6.23 5.07
CA VAL A 280 -21.14 5.16 4.07
C VAL A 280 -22.41 4.37 4.27
N LYS A 281 -23.47 4.83 3.61
CA LYS A 281 -24.78 4.20 3.66
C LYS A 281 -25.39 4.24 2.27
N LEU A 282 -26.07 3.16 1.93
CA LEU A 282 -26.73 3.04 0.62
C LEU A 282 -27.85 4.07 0.52
N GLY A 283 -27.85 4.85 -0.56
CA GLY A 283 -28.91 5.82 -0.82
C GLY A 283 -30.08 5.21 -1.56
N LYS A 284 -31.01 6.08 -2.00
CA LYS A 284 -32.19 5.65 -2.74
C LYS A 284 -31.84 5.02 -4.08
N SER A 285 -30.75 5.46 -4.71
CA SER A 285 -30.28 4.91 -5.99
C SER A 285 -29.73 3.49 -5.85
N LYS A 286 -29.40 3.07 -4.64
CA LYS A 286 -28.77 1.79 -4.33
C LYS A 286 -27.43 1.62 -5.07
N ASN A 287 -26.75 2.73 -5.32
CA ASN A 287 -25.42 2.73 -5.95
C ASN A 287 -24.36 2.58 -4.88
N ILE A 288 -23.68 1.44 -4.86
CA ILE A 288 -22.70 1.10 -3.82
C ILE A 288 -21.48 2.03 -3.90
N MET A 289 -20.99 2.28 -5.11
CA MET A 289 -19.81 3.11 -5.29
C MET A 289 -20.07 4.54 -4.80
N ASN A 290 -21.26 5.07 -5.05
CA ASN A 290 -21.61 6.39 -4.54
C ASN A 290 -21.65 6.44 -3.03
N ALA A 291 -22.10 5.35 -2.37
CA ALA A 291 -22.10 5.28 -0.91
C ALA A 291 -20.66 5.33 -0.37
N LEU A 292 -19.76 4.59 -0.98
CA LEU A 292 -18.35 4.57 -0.57
C LEU A 292 -17.69 5.91 -0.82
N TYR A 293 -17.91 6.51 -1.98
CA TYR A 293 -17.37 7.84 -2.30
C TYR A 293 -17.93 8.92 -1.39
N LYS A 294 -19.18 8.78 -0.93
CA LYS A 294 -19.76 9.74 0.01
C LYS A 294 -18.94 9.78 1.30
N GLY A 295 -18.57 8.61 1.80
CA GLY A 295 -17.70 8.55 2.99
C GLY A 295 -16.35 9.23 2.76
N PHE A 296 -15.75 8.97 1.60
CA PHE A 296 -14.47 9.59 1.25
C PHE A 296 -14.59 11.11 1.12
N ILE A 297 -15.63 11.59 0.44
CA ILE A 297 -15.83 13.04 0.23
C ILE A 297 -16.10 13.73 1.57
N VAL A 298 -16.91 13.13 2.45
CA VAL A 298 -17.15 13.68 3.79
C VAL A 298 -15.83 13.79 4.55
N THR A 299 -14.99 12.77 4.47
CA THR A 299 -13.68 12.79 5.11
C THR A 299 -12.81 13.93 4.58
N ALA A 300 -12.75 14.09 3.25
CA ALA A 300 -11.92 15.13 2.64
C ALA A 300 -12.42 16.54 2.97
N VAL A 301 -13.73 16.77 2.87
CA VAL A 301 -14.31 18.08 3.15
C VAL A 301 -14.17 18.44 4.63
N SER A 302 -14.44 17.48 5.53
CA SER A 302 -14.25 17.68 6.96
C SER A 302 -12.81 18.01 7.28
N SER A 303 -11.86 17.36 6.58
CA SER A 303 -10.43 17.63 6.79
C SER A 303 -10.08 19.05 6.38
N ILE A 304 -10.60 19.51 5.25
CA ILE A 304 -10.37 20.90 4.81
C ILE A 304 -10.87 21.87 5.88
N LEU A 305 -12.06 21.61 6.43
CA LEU A 305 -12.65 22.50 7.42
C LEU A 305 -11.90 22.49 8.74
N ILE A 306 -11.54 21.32 9.26
CA ILE A 306 -10.91 21.22 10.58
C ILE A 306 -9.44 21.63 10.56
N LEU A 307 -8.75 21.44 9.44
CA LEU A 307 -7.32 21.78 9.37
C LEU A 307 -7.08 23.29 9.40
N TYR A 308 -8.09 24.10 9.05
CA TYR A 308 -7.95 25.57 9.12
C TYR A 308 -7.70 26.05 10.56
N PRO A 309 -8.61 25.79 11.51
CA PRO A 309 -8.35 26.22 12.89
C PRO A 309 -7.18 25.48 13.54
N ILE A 310 -6.95 24.22 13.18
CA ILE A 310 -5.83 23.47 13.74
C ILE A 310 -4.49 24.07 13.29
N THR A 311 -4.38 24.43 12.02
CA THR A 311 -3.16 25.07 11.51
C THR A 311 -2.93 26.41 12.26
N ASN A 312 -4.00 27.17 12.47
CA ASN A 312 -3.88 28.42 13.20
C ASN A 312 -3.39 28.20 14.63
N TYR A 313 -3.92 27.16 15.30
CA TYR A 313 -3.54 26.88 16.69
C TYR A 313 -2.10 26.38 16.79
N VAL A 314 -1.65 25.53 15.86
CA VAL A 314 -0.35 24.87 15.96
C VAL A 314 0.78 25.78 15.46
N ILE A 315 0.63 26.36 14.28
CA ILE A 315 1.72 27.15 13.67
C ILE A 315 1.35 28.60 13.39
N GLY A 316 0.07 28.94 13.49
CA GLY A 316 -0.40 30.31 13.24
C GLY A 316 -0.55 30.59 11.74
N LEU A 317 -1.78 30.91 11.32
CA LEU A 317 -2.05 31.17 9.89
C LEU A 317 -1.31 32.40 9.38
N GLU A 318 -1.08 33.41 10.26
CA GLU A 318 -0.44 34.64 9.87
C GLU A 318 1.06 34.68 10.16
N ASN A 319 1.59 33.69 10.86
CA ASN A 319 3.03 33.61 11.14
C ASN A 319 3.82 33.45 9.86
N ILE A 320 4.95 34.13 9.77
CA ILE A 320 5.80 34.15 8.59
C ILE A 320 6.99 33.22 8.81
N TYR A 321 7.26 32.38 7.83
CA TYR A 321 8.35 31.43 7.86
C TYR A 321 9.22 31.62 6.64
N ASN A 322 10.51 31.33 6.80
CA ASN A 322 11.50 31.44 5.72
C ASN A 322 12.28 30.15 5.57
N ILE A 323 12.43 29.70 4.32
CA ILE A 323 13.35 28.62 3.97
C ILE A 323 14.20 29.16 2.82
N ASN A 324 15.50 29.34 3.07
CA ASN A 324 16.40 29.96 2.11
C ASN A 324 15.82 31.32 1.69
N GLU A 325 15.50 31.52 0.43
CA GLU A 325 14.95 32.80 -0.05
C GLU A 325 13.43 32.77 -0.18
N LYS A 326 12.78 31.66 0.19
CA LYS A 326 11.32 31.53 0.06
C LYS A 326 10.65 31.92 1.37
N THR A 327 9.71 32.86 1.31
CA THR A 327 8.93 33.32 2.45
C THR A 327 7.48 32.87 2.27
N PHE A 328 6.89 32.34 3.32
CA PHE A 328 5.49 31.89 3.29
C PHE A 328 4.89 31.97 4.69
N THR A 329 3.58 31.81 4.76
CA THR A 329 2.84 31.88 6.02
C THR A 329 2.26 30.52 6.36
N GLY A 330 1.72 30.39 7.57
CA GLY A 330 0.97 29.20 7.96
C GLY A 330 -0.24 28.98 7.06
N LEU A 331 -0.89 30.05 6.59
CA LEU A 331 -2.00 29.92 5.64
C LEU A 331 -1.51 29.33 4.32
N ASN A 332 -0.31 29.67 3.89
CA ASN A 332 0.28 29.08 2.68
C ASN A 332 0.47 27.56 2.85
N LEU A 333 0.91 27.12 4.03
CA LEU A 333 1.06 25.69 4.30
C LEU A 333 -0.29 24.99 4.33
N TYR A 334 -1.31 25.63 4.91
CA TYR A 334 -2.66 25.09 4.87
C TYR A 334 -3.13 24.91 3.42
N THR A 335 -2.85 25.91 2.58
CA THR A 335 -3.19 25.84 1.15
C THR A 335 -2.49 24.67 0.48
N CYS A 336 -1.21 24.43 0.81
CA CYS A 336 -0.48 23.27 0.29
C CYS A 336 -1.15 21.98 0.74
N GLY A 337 -1.64 21.91 1.96
CA GLY A 337 -2.38 20.76 2.45
C GLY A 337 -3.65 20.52 1.64
N ILE A 338 -4.38 21.58 1.31
CA ILE A 338 -5.57 21.45 0.44
C ILE A 338 -5.17 20.91 -0.93
N ILE A 339 -4.06 21.39 -1.49
CA ILE A 339 -3.57 20.89 -2.78
C ILE A 339 -3.32 19.38 -2.68
N GLY A 340 -2.75 18.90 -1.57
CA GLY A 340 -2.58 17.46 -1.35
C GLY A 340 -3.88 16.68 -1.40
N LEU A 341 -4.94 17.22 -0.81
CA LEU A 341 -6.27 16.60 -0.85
C LEU A 341 -6.84 16.61 -2.28
N VAL A 342 -6.62 17.69 -3.02
CA VAL A 342 -7.06 17.78 -4.42
C VAL A 342 -6.32 16.74 -5.27
N ILE A 343 -5.02 16.60 -5.06
CA ILE A 343 -4.22 15.59 -5.78
C ILE A 343 -4.79 14.19 -5.51
N THR A 344 -5.13 13.91 -4.26
CA THR A 344 -5.72 12.61 -3.89
C THR A 344 -6.99 12.34 -4.70
N GLY A 345 -7.88 13.32 -4.75
CA GLY A 345 -9.13 13.18 -5.52
C GLY A 345 -8.89 12.99 -7.00
N LEU A 346 -7.95 13.74 -7.58
CA LEU A 346 -7.65 13.63 -9.01
C LEU A 346 -7.02 12.28 -9.36
N ILE A 347 -6.14 11.76 -8.52
CA ILE A 347 -5.51 10.46 -8.74
C ILE A 347 -6.57 9.35 -8.69
N ILE A 348 -7.48 9.41 -7.72
CA ILE A 348 -8.56 8.44 -7.60
C ILE A 348 -9.44 8.49 -8.86
N TRP A 349 -9.80 9.69 -9.31
CA TRP A 349 -10.64 9.89 -10.49
C TRP A 349 -9.96 9.32 -11.76
N VAL A 350 -8.69 9.63 -12.00
CA VAL A 350 -8.03 9.17 -13.23
C VAL A 350 -7.78 7.66 -13.18
N THR A 351 -7.53 7.11 -12.01
CA THR A 351 -7.35 5.65 -11.87
C THR A 351 -8.66 4.93 -12.19
N GLU A 352 -9.78 5.47 -11.72
CA GLU A 352 -11.09 4.90 -12.05
C GLU A 352 -11.34 4.94 -13.56
N TYR A 353 -10.96 6.03 -14.24
CA TYR A 353 -11.12 6.14 -15.68
C TYR A 353 -10.40 5.02 -16.43
N TYR A 354 -9.16 4.69 -16.00
CA TYR A 354 -8.37 3.68 -16.69
C TYR A 354 -8.73 2.25 -16.30
N THR A 355 -9.44 2.05 -15.19
CA THR A 355 -9.74 0.71 -14.69
C THR A 355 -11.23 0.40 -14.59
N GLY A 356 -12.10 1.37 -14.83
CA GLY A 356 -13.54 1.17 -14.72
C GLY A 356 -14.16 0.60 -15.99
N THR A 357 -15.12 -0.28 -15.84
CA THR A 357 -15.79 -0.93 -16.97
C THR A 357 -16.63 0.03 -17.81
N ASN A 358 -16.97 1.21 -17.26
CA ASN A 358 -17.80 2.20 -17.96
C ASN A 358 -16.99 3.09 -18.92
N TYR A 359 -15.71 2.92 -19.01
CA TYR A 359 -14.85 3.86 -19.72
C TYR A 359 -14.05 3.17 -20.83
N UNK A 360 -13.47 3.83 -21.66
CA UNK A 360 -12.86 3.53 -22.69
C UNK A 360 -11.86 2.64 -22.61
N PRO A 361 -10.93 2.98 -21.77
CA PRO A 361 -9.76 2.08 -21.77
C PRO A 361 -10.08 0.61 -21.55
N VAL A 362 -10.89 0.29 -20.56
CA VAL A 362 -11.26 -1.10 -20.27
C VAL A 362 -12.03 -1.69 -21.43
N GLN A 363 -12.96 -0.92 -22.01
CA GLN A 363 -13.76 -1.40 -23.12
C GLN A 363 -12.91 -1.68 -24.36
N SER A 364 -11.84 -0.92 -24.56
CA SER A 364 -10.92 -1.17 -25.68
C SER A 364 -10.16 -2.49 -25.51
N VAL A 365 -9.79 -2.83 -24.29
CA VAL A 365 -9.13 -4.11 -24.02
C VAL A 365 -10.13 -5.26 -24.26
N ALA A 366 -11.38 -5.09 -23.81
CA ALA A 366 -12.41 -6.08 -24.03
C ALA A 366 -12.69 -6.28 -25.54
N SER A 367 -12.77 -5.18 -26.28
CA SER A 367 -13.00 -5.24 -27.72
C SER A 367 -11.87 -5.96 -28.45
N SER A 368 -10.63 -5.73 -28.04
CA SER A 368 -9.48 -6.37 -28.66
C SER A 368 -9.44 -7.88 -28.42
N SER A 369 -10.18 -8.34 -27.42
CA SER A 369 -10.28 -9.78 -27.13
C SER A 369 -11.02 -10.55 -28.25
N THR A 370 -11.84 -9.85 -29.03
CA THR A 370 -12.58 -10.49 -30.12
C THR A 370 -11.69 -10.97 -31.25
N THR A 371 -10.47 -10.42 -31.36
CA THR A 371 -9.54 -10.82 -32.42
C THR A 371 -8.42 -11.72 -31.91
N GLY A 372 -8.42 -12.09 -30.65
CA GLY A 372 -7.53 -13.11 -30.14
C GLY A 372 -6.80 -12.74 -28.87
N HIS A 373 -6.00 -13.68 -28.40
CA HIS A 373 -5.22 -13.54 -27.18
C HIS A 373 -4.12 -12.47 -27.32
N GLY A 374 -3.41 -12.53 -28.46
CA GLY A 374 -2.32 -11.57 -28.72
C GLY A 374 -2.79 -10.14 -28.75
N THR A 375 -3.92 -9.89 -29.41
CA THR A 375 -4.44 -8.53 -29.52
C THR A 375 -4.96 -8.01 -28.17
N ASN A 376 -5.51 -8.89 -27.34
CA ASN A 376 -5.86 -8.51 -25.97
C ASN A 376 -4.63 -8.07 -25.19
N VAL A 377 -3.54 -8.84 -25.28
CA VAL A 377 -2.30 -8.51 -24.55
C VAL A 377 -1.73 -7.20 -25.05
N ILE A 378 -1.70 -7.00 -26.38
CA ILE A 378 -1.17 -5.76 -26.98
C ILE A 378 -1.97 -4.55 -26.49
N GLN A 379 -3.29 -4.63 -26.54
CA GLN A 379 -4.12 -3.49 -26.13
C GLN A 379 -3.99 -3.20 -24.64
N GLY A 380 -3.88 -4.24 -23.81
CA GLY A 380 -3.66 -4.05 -22.38
C GLY A 380 -2.32 -3.37 -22.10
N LEU A 381 -1.27 -3.77 -22.82
CA LEU A 381 0.04 -3.11 -22.68
C LEU A 381 -0.05 -1.65 -23.10
N ALA A 382 -0.77 -1.37 -24.20
CA ALA A 382 -0.96 0.02 -24.68
C ALA A 382 -1.68 0.87 -23.61
N VAL A 383 -2.74 0.35 -23.03
CA VAL A 383 -3.48 1.03 -21.95
C VAL A 383 -2.56 1.25 -20.75
N SER A 384 -1.77 0.24 -20.41
CA SER A 384 -0.84 0.31 -19.28
C SER A 384 0.14 1.49 -19.46
N MET A 385 0.65 1.70 -20.64
CA MET A 385 1.54 2.82 -20.95
C MET A 385 0.81 4.17 -20.91
N UNK A 386 -0.37 4.22 -21.39
CA UNK A 386 -1.10 5.27 -21.45
C UNK A 386 -1.54 5.80 -20.27
N ALA A 387 -1.73 4.97 -19.39
CA ALA A 387 -2.22 5.31 -18.04
C ALA A 387 -1.22 6.08 -17.18
N THR A 388 0.02 6.13 -17.54
CA THR A 388 1.05 6.86 -16.79
C THR A 388 0.99 8.36 -16.99
N ALA A 389 0.46 8.84 -18.12
CA ALA A 389 0.60 10.24 -18.52
C ALA A 389 -0.16 11.18 -17.58
N ILE A 390 -1.45 10.96 -17.38
CA ILE A 390 -2.27 11.89 -16.59
C ILE A 390 -1.87 11.88 -15.11
N PRO A 391 -1.64 10.72 -14.47
CA PRO A 391 -1.15 10.77 -13.09
C PRO A 391 0.19 11.49 -12.95
N ALA A 392 1.11 11.29 -13.90
CA ALA A 392 2.39 12.01 -13.87
C ALA A 392 2.17 13.52 -13.97
N LEU A 393 1.26 13.96 -14.84
CA LEU A 393 0.98 15.40 -14.99
C LEU A 393 0.29 15.97 -13.75
N ILE A 394 -0.57 15.20 -13.11
CA ILE A 394 -1.19 15.62 -11.84
C ILE A 394 -0.11 15.83 -10.78
N ILE A 395 0.82 14.90 -10.67
CA ILE A 395 1.93 15.00 -9.71
C ILE A 395 2.80 16.22 -10.05
N VAL A 396 3.12 16.43 -11.33
CA VAL A 396 3.92 17.57 -11.76
C VAL A 396 3.22 18.89 -11.38
N ALA A 397 1.92 18.99 -11.64
CA ALA A 397 1.17 20.20 -11.28
C ALA A 397 1.17 20.41 -9.77
N GLY A 398 0.98 19.34 -8.99
CA GLY A 398 1.02 19.42 -7.54
C GLY A 398 2.36 19.93 -7.03
N ILE A 399 3.46 19.39 -7.57
CA ILE A 399 4.81 19.82 -7.18
C ILE A 399 5.01 21.30 -7.52
N LEU A 400 4.64 21.71 -8.74
CA LEU A 400 4.83 23.09 -9.17
C LEU A 400 4.04 24.07 -8.32
N PHE A 401 2.76 23.78 -8.07
CA PHE A 401 1.92 24.68 -7.26
C PHE A 401 2.40 24.77 -5.83
N THR A 402 2.69 23.65 -5.19
CA THR A 402 3.10 23.67 -3.78
C THR A 402 4.50 24.29 -3.63
N ASN A 403 5.39 24.03 -4.58
CA ASN A 403 6.71 24.65 -4.55
C ASN A 403 6.62 26.17 -4.71
N SER A 404 5.74 26.64 -5.59
CA SER A 404 5.59 28.09 -5.81
C SER A 404 5.00 28.78 -4.58
N ILE A 405 4.19 28.09 -3.78
CA ILE A 405 3.55 28.66 -2.59
C ILE A 405 4.50 28.65 -1.39
N ALA A 406 5.14 27.51 -1.10
CA ALA A 406 5.90 27.35 0.14
C ALA A 406 7.19 26.58 -0.03
N GLY A 407 7.66 26.43 -1.26
CA GLY A 407 8.91 25.75 -1.53
C GLY A 407 8.83 24.27 -1.21
N LEU A 408 9.98 23.69 -0.90
CA LEU A 408 10.10 22.26 -0.64
C LEU A 408 9.21 21.79 0.51
N TYR A 409 9.09 22.60 1.55
CA TYR A 409 8.27 22.24 2.69
C TYR A 409 6.78 22.21 2.32
N GLY A 410 6.37 23.03 1.36
CA GLY A 410 5.00 22.98 0.83
C GLY A 410 4.68 21.64 0.20
N ILE A 411 5.64 21.08 -0.54
CA ILE A 411 5.48 19.74 -1.11
C ILE A 411 5.31 18.72 0.02
N ALA A 412 6.12 18.82 1.06
CA ALA A 412 6.06 17.88 2.19
C ALA A 412 4.70 17.93 2.90
N ILE A 413 4.13 19.12 3.08
CA ILE A 413 2.82 19.25 3.73
C ILE A 413 1.71 18.70 2.84
N ALA A 414 1.77 18.93 1.52
CA ALA A 414 0.78 18.36 0.59
C ALA A 414 0.80 16.83 0.66
N VAL A 415 1.99 16.24 0.68
CA VAL A 415 2.10 14.78 0.77
C VAL A 415 1.60 14.29 2.13
N THR A 416 1.85 15.05 3.19
CA THR A 416 1.36 14.72 4.52
C THR A 416 -0.17 14.64 4.56
N THR A 417 -0.86 15.59 3.96
CA THR A 417 -2.33 15.54 3.93
C THR A 417 -2.83 14.40 3.05
N MET A 418 -2.16 14.07 1.99
CA MET A 418 -2.49 12.88 1.22
C MET A 418 -2.46 11.62 2.09
N UNK A 419 -1.53 11.45 2.75
CA UNK A 419 -1.31 10.41 3.53
C UNK A 419 -2.14 10.38 4.64
N ALA A 420 -2.55 11.52 5.15
CA ALA A 420 -3.39 11.60 6.34
C ALA A 420 -4.78 10.98 6.13
N LEU A 421 -5.22 10.87 4.89
CA LEU A 421 -6.48 10.21 4.55
C LEU A 421 -6.35 8.69 4.46
N ALA A 422 -5.20 8.13 4.78
CA ALA A 422 -4.94 6.70 4.61
C ALA A 422 -5.97 5.82 5.33
N GLY A 423 -6.47 6.26 6.48
CA GLY A 423 -7.48 5.47 7.20
C GLY A 423 -8.71 5.19 6.35
N MET A 424 -9.26 6.22 5.71
CA MET A 424 -10.42 6.05 4.84
C MET A 424 -10.06 5.31 3.55
N VAL A 425 -8.88 5.58 2.99
CA VAL A 425 -8.46 4.90 1.75
C VAL A 425 -8.26 3.41 2.00
N VAL A 426 -7.63 3.03 3.12
CA VAL A 426 -7.49 1.61 3.48
C VAL A 426 -8.86 0.98 3.72
N ALA A 427 -9.80 1.73 4.32
CA ALA A 427 -11.16 1.23 4.52
C ALA A 427 -11.81 0.86 3.18
N LEU A 428 -11.64 1.71 2.17
CA LEU A 428 -12.17 1.43 0.83
C LEU A 428 -11.48 0.24 0.18
N ASP A 429 -10.17 0.14 0.34
CA ASP A 429 -9.42 -0.96 -0.26
C ASP A 429 -9.74 -2.30 0.41
N ALA A 430 -9.73 -2.33 1.73
CA ALA A 430 -9.94 -3.57 2.49
C ALA A 430 -11.38 -4.07 2.43
N TYR A 431 -12.32 -3.22 2.01
CA TYR A 431 -13.66 -3.64 1.64
C TYR A 431 -13.62 -4.68 0.52
N GLY A 432 -12.69 -4.52 -0.43
CA GLY A 432 -12.62 -5.36 -1.63
C GLY A 432 -12.42 -6.85 -1.37
N PRO A 433 -11.39 -7.26 -0.63
CA PRO A 433 -11.20 -8.70 -0.38
C PRO A 433 -12.34 -9.33 0.42
N VAL A 434 -13.00 -8.56 1.28
CA VAL A 434 -14.16 -9.06 2.02
C VAL A 434 -15.30 -9.40 1.06
N THR A 435 -15.61 -8.50 0.13
CA THR A 435 -16.69 -8.75 -0.83
C THR A 435 -16.33 -9.84 -1.84
N ASP A 436 -15.06 -9.92 -2.23
CA ASP A 436 -14.59 -10.98 -3.12
C ASP A 436 -14.77 -12.35 -2.46
N ASN A 437 -14.34 -12.49 -1.21
CA ASN A 437 -14.47 -13.73 -0.46
C ASN A 437 -15.92 -14.05 -0.09
N ALA A 438 -16.74 -13.02 0.18
CA ALA A 438 -18.18 -13.24 0.42
C ALA A 438 -18.83 -13.85 -0.81
N GLY A 439 -18.46 -13.35 -1.99
CA GLY A 439 -18.93 -13.94 -3.26
C GLY A 439 -18.50 -15.38 -3.42
N GLY A 440 -17.22 -15.66 -3.09
CA GLY A 440 -16.71 -17.01 -3.16
C GLY A 440 -17.43 -17.96 -2.22
N ILE A 441 -17.66 -17.53 -0.98
CA ILE A 441 -18.38 -18.34 0.00
C ILE A 441 -19.82 -18.58 -0.44
N ALA A 442 -20.49 -17.53 -0.97
CA ALA A 442 -21.86 -17.67 -1.49
C ALA A 442 -21.91 -18.69 -2.62
N GLU A 443 -20.95 -18.66 -3.51
CA GLU A 443 -20.87 -19.57 -4.64
C GLU A 443 -20.61 -21.00 -4.17
N MET A 444 -19.62 -21.20 -3.32
CA MET A 444 -19.23 -22.51 -2.81
C MET A 444 -20.29 -23.12 -1.90
N SER A 445 -21.14 -22.32 -1.26
CA SER A 445 -22.18 -22.76 -0.33
C SER A 445 -23.56 -22.96 -0.99
N UNK A 446 -23.56 -22.46 -2.33
CA UNK A 446 -24.67 -22.57 -2.91
C UNK A 446 -25.75 -21.85 -2.41
N LEU A 447 -25.53 -20.74 -2.08
CA LEU A 447 -26.59 -19.87 -1.58
C LEU A 447 -27.57 -19.55 -2.70
N PRO A 448 -28.80 -19.11 -2.36
CA PRO A 448 -29.77 -18.81 -3.37
C PRO A 448 -29.30 -17.78 -4.39
N LYS A 449 -29.85 -17.85 -5.60
CA LYS A 449 -29.44 -17.00 -6.72
C LYS A 449 -29.58 -15.50 -6.40
N ASN A 450 -30.65 -15.12 -5.68
CA ASN A 450 -30.83 -13.70 -5.30
C ASN A 450 -29.76 -13.21 -4.34
N VAL A 451 -29.25 -14.07 -3.45
CA VAL A 451 -28.16 -13.73 -2.54
C VAL A 451 -26.86 -13.59 -3.33
N ARG A 452 -26.61 -14.51 -4.26
CA ARG A 452 -25.41 -14.45 -5.08
C ARG A 452 -25.42 -13.21 -5.98
N LYS A 453 -26.57 -12.75 -6.42
CA LYS A 453 -26.68 -11.51 -7.18
C LYS A 453 -26.23 -10.33 -6.32
N THR A 454 -26.61 -10.32 -5.05
CA THR A 454 -26.18 -9.26 -4.12
C THR A 454 -24.67 -9.32 -3.90
N THR A 455 -24.15 -10.50 -3.63
CA THR A 455 -22.70 -10.60 -3.45
C THR A 455 -21.91 -10.26 -4.73
N UNK A 456 -22.40 -10.44 -5.83
CA UNK A 456 -21.87 -10.12 -6.97
C UNK A 456 -21.78 -8.76 -7.18
N ALA A 457 -22.85 -8.03 -6.83
CA ALA A 457 -22.85 -6.56 -6.92
C ALA A 457 -21.80 -5.93 -6.00
N LEU A 458 -21.71 -6.42 -4.78
CA LEU A 458 -20.72 -5.94 -3.82
C LEU A 458 -19.29 -6.18 -4.34
N ASP A 459 -19.05 -7.37 -4.89
CA ASP A 459 -17.73 -7.72 -5.40
C ASP A 459 -17.31 -6.86 -6.59
N ALA A 460 -18.25 -6.56 -7.48
CA ALA A 460 -17.95 -5.70 -8.63
C ALA A 460 -17.42 -4.33 -8.18
N VAL A 461 -18.05 -3.77 -7.16
CA VAL A 461 -17.61 -2.49 -6.60
C VAL A 461 -16.26 -2.67 -5.86
N GLY A 462 -16.09 -3.80 -5.18
CA GLY A 462 -14.83 -4.10 -4.50
C GLY A 462 -13.65 -4.13 -5.46
N ASN A 463 -13.85 -4.65 -6.67
CA ASN A 463 -12.80 -4.64 -7.69
C ASN A 463 -12.43 -3.21 -8.09
N THR A 464 -13.41 -2.33 -8.17
CA THR A 464 -13.16 -0.92 -8.48
C THR A 464 -12.41 -0.22 -7.34
N THR A 465 -12.83 -0.45 -6.10
CA THR A 465 -12.15 0.20 -4.97
C THR A 465 -10.70 -0.26 -4.85
N LYS A 466 -10.44 -1.55 -5.09
CA LYS A 466 -9.06 -2.05 -5.06
C LYS A 466 -8.19 -1.35 -6.10
N ALA A 467 -8.74 -1.11 -7.30
CA ALA A 467 -7.99 -0.45 -8.37
C ALA A 467 -7.70 1.02 -8.03
N VAL A 468 -8.71 1.78 -7.59
CA VAL A 468 -8.51 3.21 -7.35
C VAL A 468 -7.61 3.46 -6.15
N THR A 469 -7.66 2.61 -5.12
CA THR A 469 -6.81 2.79 -3.96
C THR A 469 -5.34 2.44 -4.28
N LYS A 470 -5.09 1.56 -5.23
CA LYS A 470 -3.72 1.30 -5.68
C LYS A 470 -3.12 2.52 -6.37
N GLY A 471 -3.91 3.25 -7.16
CA GLY A 471 -3.44 4.52 -7.73
C GLY A 471 -3.02 5.51 -6.66
N TYR A 472 -3.84 5.65 -5.64
CA TYR A 472 -3.52 6.50 -4.50
C TYR A 472 -2.24 6.03 -3.80
N ALA A 473 -2.10 4.73 -3.57
CA ALA A 473 -0.94 4.17 -2.88
C ALA A 473 0.34 4.48 -3.66
N ILE A 474 0.30 4.35 -4.98
CA ILE A 474 1.47 4.61 -5.83
C ILE A 474 1.85 6.10 -5.80
N ALA A 475 0.87 6.98 -6.00
CA ALA A 475 1.14 8.43 -6.04
C ALA A 475 1.68 8.91 -4.70
N SER A 476 1.07 8.47 -3.59
CA SER A 476 1.53 8.87 -2.26
C SER A 476 2.89 8.29 -1.94
N ALA A 477 3.19 7.06 -2.40
CA ALA A 477 4.51 6.47 -2.20
C ALA A 477 5.59 7.23 -2.96
N GLY A 478 5.31 7.60 -4.22
CA GLY A 478 6.27 8.36 -5.01
C GLY A 478 6.54 9.73 -4.42
N LEU A 479 5.49 10.43 -4.02
CA LEU A 479 5.65 11.75 -3.40
C LEU A 479 6.30 11.66 -2.03
N GLY A 480 5.95 10.64 -1.24
CA GLY A 480 6.60 10.40 0.05
C GLY A 480 8.09 10.14 -0.10
N ALA A 481 8.45 9.36 -1.12
CA ALA A 481 9.86 9.10 -1.42
C ALA A 481 10.57 10.37 -1.87
N LEU A 482 9.87 11.27 -2.58
CA LEU A 482 10.44 12.56 -2.96
C LEU A 482 10.76 13.41 -1.72
N VAL A 483 9.90 13.37 -0.71
CA VAL A 483 10.16 14.05 0.57
C VAL A 483 11.38 13.42 1.26
N LEU A 484 11.49 12.08 1.24
CA LEU A 484 12.66 11.38 1.78
C LEU A 484 13.95 11.76 1.03
N PHE A 485 13.86 11.85 -0.29
CA PHE A 485 14.99 12.28 -1.11
C PHE A 485 15.41 13.69 -0.73
N SER A 486 14.45 14.58 -0.50
CA SER A 486 14.74 15.94 -0.03
C SER A 486 15.43 15.91 1.33
N ALA A 487 15.01 15.03 2.22
CA ALA A 487 15.67 14.85 3.51
C ALA A 487 17.11 14.38 3.35
N TYR A 488 17.36 13.48 2.40
CA TYR A 488 18.72 13.05 2.10
C TYR A 488 19.59 14.22 1.66
N THR A 489 19.13 15.01 0.71
CA THR A 489 19.88 16.17 0.25
C THR A 489 20.08 17.24 1.31
N UNK A 490 19.21 17.37 2.09
CA UNK A 490 19.25 18.23 3.10
C UNK A 490 20.18 17.86 4.05
N ASP A 491 20.12 16.60 4.49
CA ASP A 491 21.10 16.04 5.44
C ASP A 491 22.55 16.09 4.96
N UNK A 492 22.69 15.93 3.75
CA UNK A 492 23.92 16.00 3.28
C UNK A 492 24.57 17.21 3.57
N LYS A 493 23.77 18.31 3.42
CA LYS A 493 24.23 19.65 3.70
C LYS A 493 24.41 19.91 5.21
N PHE A 494 23.47 19.39 5.98
CA PHE A 494 23.52 19.50 7.43
C PHE A 494 24.82 18.91 8.01
N PHE A 495 25.15 17.69 7.60
CA PHE A 495 26.35 17.02 8.12
C PHE A 495 27.63 17.71 7.68
N SER A 496 27.63 18.41 6.54
CA SER A 496 28.82 19.14 6.08
C SER A 496 29.13 20.33 6.97
N GLN A 497 28.16 20.80 7.75
CA GLN A 497 28.32 21.95 8.63
C GLN A 497 28.65 21.56 10.07
N ILE A 498 28.71 20.27 10.38
CA ILE A 498 29.00 19.78 11.74
C ILE A 498 30.51 19.57 11.87
N LYS A 499 31.15 20.28 12.80
CA LYS A 499 32.56 20.10 13.10
C LYS A 499 32.79 18.69 13.64
N GLY A 500 33.82 18.02 13.11
CA GLY A 500 34.18 16.70 13.54
C GLY A 500 33.45 15.58 12.83
N SER A 501 32.42 15.91 12.06
CA SER A 501 31.74 14.94 11.19
C SER A 501 32.71 14.47 10.10
N SER A 502 32.62 13.21 9.71
CA SER A 502 33.42 12.71 8.59
C SER A 502 33.05 13.38 7.27
N LEU A 503 31.90 14.08 7.23
CA LEU A 503 31.45 14.83 6.06
C LEU A 503 31.65 16.33 6.18
N GLU A 504 32.43 16.77 7.17
CA GLU A 504 32.69 18.21 7.39
C GLU A 504 33.24 18.84 6.12
N ASN A 505 32.66 19.98 5.70
CA ASN A 505 33.08 20.79 4.55
C ASN A 505 32.91 20.12 3.19
N ILE A 506 32.20 18.99 3.14
CA ILE A 506 31.89 18.34 1.86
C ILE A 506 30.86 19.18 1.11
N VAL A 507 31.05 19.35 -0.20
CA VAL A 507 30.07 19.99 -1.07
C VAL A 507 29.54 18.94 -2.03
N VAL A 508 28.22 18.65 -1.91
CA VAL A 508 27.56 17.66 -2.75
C VAL A 508 26.57 18.41 -3.64
N THR A 509 26.79 18.38 -4.95
CA THR A 509 25.89 18.97 -5.92
C THR A 509 25.52 17.91 -6.96
N PHE A 510 24.27 17.99 -7.45
CA PHE A 510 23.76 17.02 -8.41
C PHE A 510 23.73 17.63 -9.80
N ASP A 511 24.91 17.79 -10.38
CA ASP A 511 25.07 18.34 -11.73
C ASP A 511 24.85 17.23 -12.74
N LEU A 512 23.94 17.46 -13.67
CA LEU A 512 23.57 16.46 -14.70
C LEU A 512 24.75 16.11 -15.62
N SER A 513 25.75 16.97 -15.72
CA SER A 513 26.94 16.69 -16.52
C SER A 513 27.95 15.82 -15.81
N ASN A 514 27.79 15.61 -14.49
CA ASN A 514 28.69 14.77 -13.69
C ASN A 514 28.41 13.29 -14.01
N PRO A 515 29.42 12.53 -14.49
CA PRO A 515 29.19 11.11 -14.80
C PRO A 515 28.70 10.28 -13.62
N PHE A 516 29.05 10.65 -12.38
CA PHE A 516 28.60 9.91 -11.21
C PHE A 516 27.11 10.14 -10.96
N VAL A 517 26.57 11.30 -11.32
CA VAL A 517 25.13 11.53 -11.29
C VAL A 517 24.46 10.65 -12.34
N VAL A 518 25.01 10.59 -13.55
CA VAL A 518 24.44 9.76 -14.63
C VAL A 518 24.45 8.28 -14.22
N VAL A 519 25.55 7.80 -13.62
CA VAL A 519 25.64 6.43 -13.14
C VAL A 519 24.55 6.14 -12.11
N GLY A 520 24.39 7.03 -11.13
CA GLY A 520 23.35 6.87 -10.13
C GLY A 520 21.96 6.81 -10.73
N LEU A 521 21.66 7.74 -11.66
CA LEU A 521 20.34 7.77 -12.33
C LEU A 521 20.07 6.47 -13.09
N LEU A 522 21.09 5.96 -13.80
CA LEU A 522 20.94 4.72 -14.57
C LEU A 522 20.70 3.51 -13.65
N VAL A 523 21.49 3.40 -12.57
CA VAL A 523 21.30 2.31 -11.61
C VAL A 523 19.92 2.40 -10.98
N GLY A 524 19.53 3.59 -10.55
CA GLY A 524 18.21 3.80 -9.95
C GLY A 524 17.07 3.50 -10.91
N GLY A 525 17.23 3.93 -12.17
CA GLY A 525 16.22 3.65 -13.19
C GLY A 525 16.07 2.17 -13.50
N MET A 526 17.18 1.44 -13.43
CA MET A 526 17.21 0.00 -13.65
C MET A 526 16.49 -0.79 -12.55
N LEU A 527 16.64 -0.36 -11.30
CA LEU A 527 16.23 -1.17 -10.15
C LEU A 527 14.74 -1.55 -10.15
N PRO A 528 13.79 -0.64 -10.45
CA PRO A 528 12.38 -1.07 -10.49
C PRO A 528 12.10 -2.12 -11.55
N TYR A 529 12.77 -2.06 -12.69
CA TYR A 529 12.62 -3.10 -13.72
C TYR A 529 13.17 -4.43 -13.27
N LEU A 530 14.37 -4.43 -12.66
CA LEU A 530 14.97 -5.66 -12.15
C LEU A 530 14.10 -6.27 -11.06
N PHE A 531 13.64 -5.44 -10.13
CA PHE A 531 12.77 -5.86 -9.04
C PHE A 531 11.45 -6.41 -9.59
N GLY A 532 10.85 -5.71 -10.55
CA GLY A 532 9.61 -6.17 -11.19
C GLY A 532 9.78 -7.50 -11.91
N SER A 533 10.90 -7.66 -12.60
CA SER A 533 11.24 -8.93 -13.26
C SER A 533 11.30 -10.07 -12.25
N MET A 534 11.96 -9.84 -11.12
CA MET A 534 12.06 -10.87 -10.07
C MET A 534 10.68 -11.24 -9.53
N GLY A 535 9.82 -10.25 -9.32
CA GLY A 535 8.47 -10.49 -8.85
C GLY A 535 7.61 -11.26 -9.85
N MET A 536 7.70 -10.87 -11.12
CA MET A 536 6.96 -11.58 -12.18
C MET A 536 7.39 -13.03 -12.27
N GLN A 537 8.70 -13.28 -12.24
CA GLN A 537 9.23 -14.64 -12.29
C GLN A 537 8.79 -15.47 -11.08
N ALA A 538 8.77 -14.83 -9.90
CA ALA A 538 8.34 -15.51 -8.68
C ALA A 538 6.87 -15.94 -8.76
N VAL A 539 6.01 -15.08 -9.30
CA VAL A 539 4.59 -15.43 -9.50
C VAL A 539 4.48 -16.57 -10.51
N GLY A 540 5.25 -16.50 -11.59
CA GLY A 540 5.26 -17.56 -12.58
C GLY A 540 5.63 -18.91 -11.99
N ARG A 541 6.67 -18.94 -11.16
CA ARG A 541 7.09 -20.17 -10.49
C ARG A 541 6.03 -20.67 -9.50
N ALA A 542 5.43 -19.77 -8.75
CA ALA A 542 4.38 -20.13 -7.80
C ALA A 542 3.15 -20.64 -8.53
N GLY A 543 2.75 -20.00 -9.60
CA GLY A 543 1.64 -20.45 -10.44
C GLY A 543 1.85 -21.85 -11.02
N UNK A 544 2.87 -22.01 -11.34
CA UNK A 544 3.24 -23.14 -11.82
C UNK A 544 3.11 -24.19 -10.93
N ALA A 545 3.65 -24.05 -9.82
CA ALA A 545 3.55 -25.05 -8.76
C ALA A 545 2.10 -25.38 -8.43
N VAL A 546 1.26 -24.36 -8.39
CA VAL A 546 -0.19 -24.55 -8.17
C VAL A 546 -0.80 -25.40 -9.27
N VAL A 547 -0.49 -25.11 -10.52
CA VAL A 547 -1.00 -25.89 -11.67
C VAL A 547 -0.63 -27.37 -11.52
N ILE A 548 0.63 -27.64 -11.20
CA ILE A 548 1.11 -29.01 -11.04
C ILE A 548 0.35 -29.71 -9.92
N GLU A 549 0.17 -29.04 -8.79
CA GLU A 549 -0.54 -29.64 -7.65
C GLU A 549 -2.02 -29.86 -7.95
N VAL A 550 -2.68 -28.94 -8.64
CA VAL A 550 -4.10 -29.09 -9.00
C VAL A 550 -4.25 -30.30 -9.94
N ARG A 551 -3.39 -30.40 -10.96
CA ARG A 551 -3.41 -31.53 -11.87
C ARG A 551 -3.15 -32.83 -11.14
N ARG A 552 -2.19 -32.85 -10.21
CA ARG A 552 -1.89 -34.03 -9.40
C ARG A 552 -3.11 -34.48 -8.62
N GLN A 553 -3.83 -33.53 -8.00
CA GLN A 553 -5.01 -33.89 -7.21
C GLN A 553 -6.13 -34.42 -8.08
N PHE A 554 -6.36 -33.83 -9.26
CA PHE A 554 -7.38 -34.39 -10.18
C PHE A 554 -7.06 -35.81 -10.59
N LYS A 555 -5.79 -36.14 -10.73
CA LYS A 555 -5.35 -37.48 -11.13
C LYS A 555 -5.34 -38.48 -9.98
N LYS A 556 -4.87 -38.06 -8.80
CA LYS A 556 -4.63 -38.93 -7.66
C LYS A 556 -5.81 -39.08 -6.69
N ILE A 557 -6.77 -38.17 -6.75
CA ILE A 557 -7.96 -38.21 -5.90
C ILE A 557 -9.17 -38.41 -6.84
N PRO A 558 -9.57 -39.70 -7.11
CA PRO A 558 -10.69 -39.91 -8.02
C PRO A 558 -12.00 -39.37 -7.45
N GLY A 559 -12.84 -38.88 -8.31
CA GLY A 559 -14.18 -38.43 -7.95
C GLY A 559 -14.32 -36.95 -7.65
N ILE A 560 -13.23 -36.16 -7.74
CA ILE A 560 -13.32 -34.71 -7.50
C ILE A 560 -14.28 -34.07 -8.51
N MET A 561 -14.12 -34.35 -9.79
CA MET A 561 -14.95 -33.72 -10.84
C MET A 561 -16.41 -34.12 -10.74
N LYS A 562 -16.70 -35.29 -10.18
CA LYS A 562 -18.06 -35.79 -9.98
C LYS A 562 -18.61 -35.43 -8.61
N ARG A 563 -17.90 -34.62 -7.84
CA ARG A 563 -18.25 -34.16 -6.50
C ARG A 563 -18.38 -35.29 -5.47
N LYS A 564 -17.73 -36.43 -5.74
CA LYS A 564 -17.73 -37.61 -4.83
C LYS A 564 -16.56 -37.57 -3.86
N ALA A 565 -15.56 -36.71 -4.10
CA ALA A 565 -14.41 -36.56 -3.23
C ALA A 565 -14.07 -35.09 -3.13
N LYS A 566 -13.50 -34.69 -2.00
CA LYS A 566 -13.06 -33.32 -1.76
C LYS A 566 -11.60 -33.13 -2.17
N PRO A 567 -11.22 -32.00 -2.78
CA PRO A 567 -9.81 -31.67 -2.96
C PRO A 567 -9.10 -31.52 -1.62
N ASP A 568 -7.79 -31.71 -1.63
CA ASP A 568 -6.95 -31.43 -0.46
C ASP A 568 -6.53 -29.95 -0.50
N TYR A 569 -7.39 -29.09 -0.02
CA TYR A 569 -7.17 -27.63 -0.03
C TYR A 569 -5.94 -27.24 0.80
N GLY A 570 -5.77 -27.91 1.95
CA GLY A 570 -4.68 -27.58 2.87
C GLY A 570 -3.30 -27.82 2.28
N LYS A 571 -3.17 -28.89 1.52
CA LYS A 571 -1.90 -29.21 0.88
C LYS A 571 -1.51 -28.15 -0.13
N LEU A 572 -2.48 -27.65 -0.88
CA LEU A 572 -2.21 -26.61 -1.87
C LEU A 572 -1.82 -25.29 -1.20
N VAL A 573 -2.54 -24.91 -0.15
CA VAL A 573 -2.20 -23.70 0.60
C VAL A 573 -0.79 -23.80 1.16
N ASP A 574 -0.45 -24.93 1.72
CA ASP A 574 0.89 -25.14 2.28
C ASP A 574 1.98 -25.03 1.21
N UNK A 575 1.72 -25.50 0.11
CA UNK A 575 2.61 -25.49 -0.92
C UNK A 575 2.92 -24.19 -1.38
N LEU A 576 1.89 -23.51 -1.48
CA LEU A 576 2.02 -22.14 -1.96
C LEU A 576 2.65 -21.23 -0.92
N THR A 577 2.29 -21.41 0.32
CA THR A 577 2.86 -20.62 1.43
C THR A 577 4.38 -20.75 1.46
N LYS A 578 4.88 -21.96 1.38
CA LYS A 578 6.31 -22.20 1.34
C LYS A 578 6.98 -21.50 0.15
N UNK A 579 6.31 -21.48 -0.90
CA UNK A 579 6.79 -20.91 -2.03
C UNK A 579 6.92 -19.50 -1.90
N ALA A 580 5.91 -18.93 -1.56
CA ALA A 580 5.91 -17.49 -1.41
C ALA A 580 6.93 -16.94 -0.42
N UNK A 581 6.95 -17.50 0.49
CA UNK A 581 7.78 -17.18 1.44
C UNK A 581 9.13 -17.24 1.06
N LYS A 582 9.63 -18.25 0.42
CA LYS A 582 11.00 -18.42 -0.08
C LYS A 582 11.32 -17.40 -1.17
N GLU A 583 10.38 -17.21 -2.10
CA GLU A 583 10.58 -16.36 -3.25
C GLU A 583 10.67 -14.87 -2.91
N MET A 584 10.13 -14.45 -1.78
CA MET A 584 10.10 -13.02 -1.43
C MET A 584 11.45 -12.51 -0.89
N ILE A 585 12.31 -13.38 -0.40
CA ILE A 585 13.50 -12.95 0.36
C ILE A 585 14.49 -12.18 -0.52
N ILE A 586 14.93 -12.79 -1.61
CA ILE A 586 15.97 -12.16 -2.44
C ILE A 586 15.49 -10.87 -3.11
N PRO A 587 14.31 -10.82 -3.75
CA PRO A 587 13.86 -9.54 -4.31
C PRO A 587 13.67 -8.45 -3.26
N SER A 588 13.24 -8.79 -2.04
CA SER A 588 13.05 -7.81 -0.98
C SER A 588 14.37 -7.21 -0.51
N LEU A 589 15.45 -7.99 -0.56
CA LEU A 589 16.76 -7.49 -0.16
C LEU A 589 17.39 -6.56 -1.20
N LEU A 590 16.97 -6.65 -2.46
CA LEU A 590 17.56 -5.83 -3.52
C LEU A 590 17.50 -4.32 -3.22
N PRO A 591 16.33 -3.74 -2.90
CA PRO A 591 16.31 -2.30 -2.62
C PRO A 591 16.97 -1.92 -1.30
N VAL A 592 17.05 -2.83 -0.33
CA VAL A 592 17.72 -2.56 0.94
C VAL A 592 19.22 -2.45 0.72
N LEU A 593 19.77 -3.38 -0.06
CA LEU A 593 21.23 -3.46 -0.25
C LEU A 593 21.74 -2.51 -1.33
N SER A 594 20.90 -2.11 -2.29
CA SER A 594 21.35 -1.32 -3.44
C SER A 594 22.02 -0.01 -3.09
N PRO A 595 21.48 0.83 -2.19
CA PRO A 595 22.20 2.07 -1.85
C PRO A 595 23.56 1.79 -1.21
N ILE A 596 23.64 0.77 -0.36
CA ILE A 596 24.87 0.41 0.34
C ILE A 596 25.94 -0.07 -0.65
N VAL A 597 25.54 -0.98 -1.54
CA VAL A 597 26.45 -1.54 -2.54
C VAL A 597 26.94 -0.46 -3.50
N LEU A 598 26.03 0.39 -4.00
CA LEU A 598 26.43 1.47 -4.89
C LEU A 598 27.39 2.44 -4.19
N TYR A 599 27.08 2.79 -2.93
CA TYR A 599 27.98 3.66 -2.18
C TYR A 599 29.39 3.08 -2.09
N LEU A 600 29.51 1.79 -1.73
CA LEU A 600 30.79 1.16 -1.57
C LEU A 600 31.58 1.06 -2.89
N ILE A 601 30.88 0.70 -3.97
CA ILE A 601 31.53 0.58 -5.28
C ILE A 601 32.06 1.95 -5.74
N ILE A 602 31.23 2.99 -5.68
CA ILE A 602 31.64 4.31 -6.16
C ILE A 602 32.69 4.92 -5.24
N LEU A 603 32.61 4.64 -3.93
CA LEU A 603 33.63 5.10 -2.98
C LEU A 603 35.00 4.60 -3.40
N SER A 604 35.12 3.34 -3.81
CA SER A 604 36.39 2.76 -4.23
C SER A 604 36.91 3.31 -5.56
N ILE A 605 35.97 3.77 -6.43
CA ILE A 605 36.34 4.26 -7.75
C ILE A 605 36.59 5.77 -7.75
N GLY A 606 35.69 6.56 -7.14
CA GLY A 606 35.71 8.00 -7.27
C GLY A 606 35.74 8.81 -5.99
N GLY A 607 35.77 8.15 -4.84
CA GLY A 607 35.82 8.83 -3.54
C GLY A 607 34.47 9.12 -2.95
N GLN A 608 34.48 9.77 -1.80
CA GLN A 608 33.27 9.95 -0.98
C GLN A 608 32.25 10.86 -1.62
N VAL A 609 32.67 12.00 -2.19
CA VAL A 609 31.72 12.93 -2.80
C VAL A 609 31.01 12.26 -3.99
N ALA A 610 31.78 11.55 -4.84
CA ALA A 610 31.21 10.82 -5.96
C ALA A 610 30.22 9.76 -5.49
N ALA A 611 30.54 9.05 -4.40
CA ALA A 611 29.65 8.02 -3.86
C ALA A 611 28.34 8.61 -3.37
N LEU A 612 28.40 9.72 -2.62
CA LEU A 612 27.20 10.38 -2.11
C LEU A 612 26.33 10.94 -3.25
N VAL A 613 26.97 11.50 -4.27
CA VAL A 613 26.30 12.01 -5.46
C VAL A 613 25.59 10.88 -6.19
N SER A 614 26.27 9.75 -6.39
CA SER A 614 25.68 8.59 -7.08
C SER A 614 24.49 8.02 -6.32
N VAL A 615 24.59 7.91 -4.99
CA VAL A 615 23.49 7.40 -4.18
C VAL A 615 22.27 8.34 -4.28
N GLY A 616 22.48 9.65 -4.16
CA GLY A 616 21.38 10.60 -4.30
C GLY A 616 20.72 10.52 -5.66
N ALA A 617 21.52 10.44 -6.72
CA ALA A 617 20.99 10.30 -8.08
C ALA A 617 20.22 8.98 -8.25
N MET A 618 20.74 7.90 -7.63
CA MET A 618 20.06 6.61 -7.65
C MET A 618 18.67 6.72 -7.01
N LEU A 619 18.57 7.44 -5.89
CA LEU A 619 17.27 7.61 -5.22
C LEU A 619 16.27 8.27 -6.15
N LEU A 620 16.67 9.32 -6.85
CA LEU A 620 15.79 9.99 -7.79
C LEU A 620 15.41 9.08 -8.95
N GLY A 621 16.37 8.33 -9.48
CA GLY A 621 16.11 7.37 -10.56
C GLY A 621 15.11 6.30 -10.15
N VAL A 622 15.23 5.78 -8.93
CA VAL A 622 14.29 4.79 -8.38
C VAL A 622 12.88 5.41 -8.27
N ILE A 623 12.80 6.65 -7.79
CA ILE A 623 11.50 7.32 -7.64
C ILE A 623 10.82 7.46 -9.00
N ILE A 624 11.53 7.99 -9.98
CA ILE A 624 10.94 8.29 -11.29
C ILE A 624 10.53 7.00 -12.01
N THR A 625 11.48 6.08 -12.18
CA THR A 625 11.18 4.83 -12.88
C THR A 625 10.20 3.99 -12.11
N GLY A 626 10.36 3.91 -10.77
CA GLY A 626 9.45 3.16 -9.92
C GLY A 626 8.03 3.66 -10.02
N LEU A 627 7.85 4.98 -10.03
CA LEU A 627 6.52 5.57 -10.14
C LEU A 627 5.85 5.19 -11.47
N PHE A 628 6.57 5.35 -12.58
CA PHE A 628 6.02 5.02 -13.90
C PHE A 628 5.75 3.52 -14.05
N VAL A 629 6.66 2.67 -13.59
CA VAL A 629 6.48 1.22 -13.66
C VAL A 629 5.27 0.80 -12.82
N ALA A 630 5.16 1.34 -11.60
CA ALA A 630 4.05 0.97 -10.70
C ALA A 630 2.70 1.40 -11.28
N ILE A 631 2.61 2.62 -11.81
CA ILE A 631 1.36 3.10 -12.42
C ILE A 631 1.01 2.24 -13.64
N SER A 632 1.99 2.02 -14.51
CA SER A 632 1.80 1.23 -15.73
C SER A 632 1.28 -0.18 -15.39
N MET A 633 1.96 -0.84 -14.47
CA MET A 633 1.58 -2.21 -14.10
C MET A 633 0.21 -2.26 -13.44
N THR A 634 -0.02 -1.37 -12.54
CA THR A 634 -1.28 -1.39 -11.78
C THR A 634 -2.48 -0.97 -12.64
N UNK A 635 -2.35 -0.03 -13.40
CA UNK A 635 -3.27 0.41 -14.17
C UNK A 635 -3.62 -0.47 -15.22
N GLY A 636 -2.58 -1.07 -15.87
CA GLY A 636 -2.77 -2.05 -16.94
C GLY A 636 -3.38 -3.34 -16.46
N GLY A 637 -2.86 -3.85 -15.35
CA GLY A 637 -3.43 -5.06 -14.75
C GLY A 637 -4.90 -4.90 -14.40
N GLY A 638 -5.26 -3.73 -13.88
CA GLY A 638 -6.65 -3.42 -13.57
C GLY A 638 -7.54 -3.38 -14.82
N ALA A 639 -7.01 -2.84 -15.91
CA ALA A 639 -7.76 -2.78 -17.16
C ALA A 639 -7.99 -4.19 -17.73
N TRP A 640 -6.97 -5.04 -17.69
CA TRP A 640 -7.13 -6.43 -18.14
C TRP A 640 -8.17 -7.16 -17.29
N ASP A 641 -8.09 -7.02 -15.97
CA ASP A 641 -8.99 -7.70 -15.04
C ASP A 641 -10.44 -7.26 -15.30
N ASN A 642 -10.67 -5.98 -15.39
CA ASN A 642 -12.01 -5.45 -15.57
C ASN A 642 -12.52 -5.63 -17.00
N ALA A 643 -11.66 -5.81 -17.98
CA ALA A 643 -12.09 -6.27 -19.32
C ALA A 643 -12.67 -7.69 -19.27
N UNK A 644 -12.13 -8.50 -18.49
CA UNK A 644 -12.54 -9.65 -18.29
C UNK A 644 -13.80 -9.69 -17.79
N LYS A 645 -14.03 -8.91 -16.74
CA LYS A 645 -15.33 -8.77 -16.05
C LYS A 645 -16.40 -8.19 -16.98
N TYR A 646 -16.01 -7.23 -17.80
CA TYR A 646 -16.90 -6.61 -18.76
C TYR A 646 -17.46 -7.63 -19.75
N ILE A 647 -16.63 -8.55 -20.22
CA ILE A 647 -17.07 -9.62 -21.11
C ILE A 647 -17.99 -10.58 -20.35
N GLU A 648 -17.65 -10.90 -19.16
CA GLU A 648 -18.50 -11.79 -18.32
C GLU A 648 -19.89 -11.27 -18.07
N UNK A 649 -19.96 -9.94 -18.17
CA UNK A 649 -21.11 -9.37 -18.03
C UNK A 649 -22.00 -9.60 -19.12
N GLY A 650 -21.63 -10.22 -20.17
CA GLY A 650 -22.43 -10.57 -21.36
C GLY A 650 -21.99 -9.92 -22.64
N ASN A 651 -20.99 -9.02 -22.57
CA ASN A 651 -20.50 -8.33 -23.78
C ASN A 651 -19.61 -9.28 -24.60
N TYR A 652 -19.62 -9.12 -25.93
CA TYR A 652 -18.76 -9.86 -26.85
C TYR A 652 -18.92 -11.39 -26.73
N GLY A 653 -20.10 -11.86 -26.35
CA GLY A 653 -20.41 -13.26 -26.26
C GLY A 653 -20.46 -13.85 -24.86
N GLY A 654 -20.04 -13.08 -23.87
CA GLY A 654 -20.14 -13.51 -22.48
C GLY A 654 -19.19 -14.63 -22.11
N LYS A 655 -19.46 -15.25 -20.97
CA LYS A 655 -18.63 -16.35 -20.45
C LYS A 655 -18.53 -17.48 -21.47
N ARG A 656 -17.36 -18.09 -21.53
CA ARG A 656 -17.04 -19.24 -22.40
C ARG A 656 -16.91 -18.89 -23.88
N SER A 657 -17.09 -17.62 -24.26
CA SER A 657 -16.85 -17.20 -25.64
C SER A 657 -15.36 -17.18 -25.93
N GLU A 658 -15.00 -17.07 -27.21
CA GLU A 658 -13.59 -16.94 -27.59
C GLU A 658 -13.00 -15.62 -27.05
N ALA A 659 -13.81 -14.55 -27.03
CA ALA A 659 -13.38 -13.29 -26.43
C ALA A 659 -13.09 -13.45 -24.95
N HIS A 660 -13.93 -14.22 -24.25
CA HIS A 660 -13.72 -14.48 -22.83
C HIS A 660 -12.38 -15.20 -22.58
N LYS A 661 -12.08 -16.20 -23.39
CA LYS A 661 -10.81 -16.94 -23.26
C LYS A 661 -9.61 -16.03 -23.47
N ALA A 662 -9.70 -15.14 -24.47
CA ALA A 662 -8.62 -14.18 -24.74
C ALA A 662 -8.48 -13.20 -23.56
N ALA A 663 -9.60 -12.75 -22.99
CA ALA A 663 -9.57 -11.83 -21.83
C ALA A 663 -9.01 -12.51 -20.59
N VAL A 664 -9.25 -13.81 -20.40
CA VAL A 664 -8.65 -14.58 -19.29
C VAL A 664 -7.12 -14.60 -19.44
N THR A 665 -6.63 -14.75 -20.67
CA THR A 665 -5.19 -14.67 -20.91
C THR A 665 -4.61 -13.32 -20.49
N GLY A 666 -5.28 -12.23 -20.85
CA GLY A 666 -4.85 -10.90 -20.46
C GLY A 666 -4.88 -10.71 -18.96
N ASP A 667 -5.94 -11.18 -18.31
CA ASP A 667 -6.06 -11.11 -16.85
C ASP A 667 -4.92 -11.91 -16.18
N THR A 668 -4.56 -13.06 -16.75
CA THR A 668 -3.46 -13.88 -16.23
C THR A 668 -2.12 -13.12 -16.30
N VAL A 669 -1.89 -12.40 -17.40
CA VAL A 669 -0.71 -11.55 -17.53
C VAL A 669 -0.78 -10.38 -16.56
N GLY A 670 -1.95 -9.77 -16.45
CA GLY A 670 -2.17 -8.58 -15.63
C GLY A 670 -2.16 -8.83 -14.13
N ASP A 671 -2.47 -10.04 -13.68
CA ASP A 671 -2.55 -10.35 -12.26
C ASP A 671 -1.24 -10.05 -11.53
N PRO A 672 -0.08 -10.60 -11.96
CA PRO A 672 1.16 -10.23 -11.27
C PRO A 672 1.54 -8.76 -11.48
N TYR A 673 1.16 -8.16 -12.61
CA TYR A 673 1.33 -6.72 -12.81
C TYR A 673 0.62 -5.92 -11.74
N LYS A 674 -0.66 -6.18 -11.58
CA LYS A 674 -1.55 -5.38 -10.75
C LYS A 674 -1.39 -5.64 -9.25
N ASP A 675 -1.11 -6.88 -8.87
CA ASP A 675 -1.19 -7.28 -7.47
C ASP A 675 0.14 -7.75 -6.87
N THR A 676 1.17 -7.87 -7.64
CA THR A 676 2.51 -8.23 -7.14
C THR A 676 3.53 -7.16 -7.47
N UNK A 677 3.70 -7.05 -8.64
CA UNK A 677 4.78 -6.30 -8.99
C UNK A 677 4.53 -4.90 -8.95
N GLY A 678 3.40 -4.49 -9.41
CA GLY A 678 3.05 -3.07 -9.38
C GLY A 678 3.04 -2.48 -7.98
N PRO A 679 2.23 -3.03 -7.08
CA PRO A 679 2.19 -2.49 -5.72
C PRO A 679 3.50 -2.63 -4.96
N ALA A 680 4.29 -3.63 -5.22
CA ALA A 680 5.56 -3.80 -4.53
C ALA A 680 6.57 -2.71 -4.87
N UNK A 681 6.41 -2.05 -5.90
CA UNK A 681 7.14 -1.04 -6.21
C UNK A 681 7.01 0.00 -5.33
N ASN A 682 5.84 0.13 -4.58
CA ASN A 682 5.66 1.17 -3.56
C ASN A 682 6.66 1.06 -2.41
N PRO A 683 6.68 -0.03 -1.66
CA PRO A 683 7.68 -0.13 -0.59
C PRO A 683 9.12 -0.16 -1.11
N MET A 684 9.33 -0.64 -2.32
CA MET A 684 10.69 -0.65 -2.89
C MET A 684 11.23 0.77 -3.02
N ILE A 685 10.44 1.70 -3.54
CA ILE A 685 10.83 3.10 -3.69
C ILE A 685 11.14 3.72 -2.32
N LYS A 686 10.26 3.49 -1.35
CA LYS A 686 10.40 4.09 -0.02
C LYS A 686 11.59 3.51 0.75
N ILE A 687 11.75 2.18 0.70
CA ILE A 687 12.81 1.55 1.50
C ILE A 687 14.20 1.92 0.95
N THR A 688 14.34 2.04 -0.36
CA THR A 688 15.60 2.49 -0.96
C THR A 688 15.98 3.87 -0.43
N ASN A 689 15.02 4.77 -0.39
CA ASN A 689 15.25 6.14 0.08
C ASN A 689 15.56 6.19 1.58
N ILE A 690 14.84 5.42 2.39
CA ILE A 690 15.06 5.48 3.84
C ILE A 690 16.36 4.79 4.24
N VAL A 691 16.76 3.75 3.54
CA VAL A 691 18.07 3.12 3.76
C VAL A 691 19.19 4.14 3.47
N ALA A 692 19.06 4.93 2.42
CA ALA A 692 20.03 5.97 2.14
C ALA A 692 20.11 7.03 3.25
N UNK A 693 19.07 7.33 3.81
CA UNK A 693 18.97 8.18 4.79
C UNK A 693 19.69 7.77 5.88
N LEU A 694 19.57 6.42 6.34
CA LEU A 694 20.31 5.79 7.44
C LEU A 694 21.80 5.64 7.12
N LEU A 695 22.11 5.24 5.90
CA LEU A 695 23.49 5.08 5.46
C LEU A 695 24.25 6.41 5.63
N LEU A 696 23.64 7.51 5.23
CA LEU A 696 24.26 8.83 5.34
C LEU A 696 24.57 9.16 6.81
N ALA A 697 23.65 8.86 7.72
CA ALA A 697 23.86 9.09 9.15
C ALA A 697 25.00 8.24 9.70
N VAL A 698 25.13 6.99 9.26
CA VAL A 698 26.23 6.12 9.66
C VAL A 698 27.56 6.68 9.14
N ILE A 699 27.60 7.11 7.89
CA ILE A 699 28.81 7.66 7.27
C ILE A 699 29.26 8.92 8.00
N ALA A 700 28.32 9.78 8.36
CA ALA A 700 28.64 11.05 9.05
C ALA A 700 29.20 10.83 10.45
N GLY A 701 28.99 9.68 10.98
CA GLY A 701 29.46 9.33 12.29
C GLY A 701 28.48 9.54 13.37
#